data_3ccd1cf1ef0f6c32899d8a9819d3f837
#
_entry.id   3ccd1cf1ef0f6c32899d8a9819d3f837
#
_cell.length_a   1.000
_cell.length_b   1.000
_cell.length_c   1.000
_cell.angle_alpha   90.00
_cell.angle_beta   90.00
_cell.angle_gamma   90.00
#
_symmetry.space_group_name_H-M   'P 1'
#
loop_
_entity.id
_entity.type
_entity.pdbx_description
1 polymer ?
#
loop_
_entity_poly.entity_id
_entity_poly.type
_entity_poly.pdbx_seq_one_letter_code
_entity_poly.pdbx_strand_id
1 'polypeptide(L)'
;MKTYKTLAGIGALAIAAFATITIMKNSSENPQEDGFIGRSEITVENGHMTPEVLLAFGRLSDPQMSPDGKHILYGVSYTSVEENRSVRNLYICDLEGSDNQLITKSDKSIVNARWSSDGKHIAYIKGGQIWTAKVSLKKGKWALSDERQVSNVPAGVGEFKLSPDQKKVMYISYVKSHVDKPVDRHADLDKATAYVSDDLMYRHWDHTVLEIPHTFIADFDFGGSEITPDNSVDILAGEAELYELPTEPFGGLEQLSWSPDGKYIAYSCRKLVGKKYAFSTNTEIYIYNVETGACQVIDMKGGYDTDPVWSPDGSKIAWISMERDGYEADKQRLMMAYVDWTKGEPMVWGITDATEDFKYNAAGPVWSADSKNIYFNSLAEGVQGMFIAKGPDFDAPAGSKIKPAPWKVERITDEDMWYDFGSPFHVAENEDGSTTLYTTWCSMDFPTELMAVTTSDFGTRYTSITLENSHILSQLAEHETEARWLDTVDGKKMLTWVLYPPQFDPSKTYPAITICLGGPQGTLSQGWSYRWNYRLMASQGYVVVLPNRRGTTAFGQEWTEQISGDYPGLNMQDYLVAARTIKAEPYVDKIAACGASYGGYSVYNLCGIHGDVFDAFIAHAGIFNEEHMYMTTEELWFPNFDNGGLHEAEFDPRVGTPECPVGPAGDGVTFGGIKQGGSPWSTEPKAVRHYKLSPHNLVCNWHTPLMVIHGGMDYRVPVDQGMAAYNCAQMMGVPSRLLIFPDENHWIIKPQNAMMWHREYFRWLDQWCK
;
A
#
# COMPACT_ATOMS: atom_id res chain seq x y z
N MET A 1 -1.59 -33.54 -4.33
CA MET A 1 -1.93 -32.99 -5.65
C MET A 1 -3.44 -32.84 -5.73
N LYS A 2 -3.95 -31.67 -5.44
CA LYS A 2 -5.35 -31.30 -5.69
C LYS A 2 -5.31 -30.10 -6.62
N THR A 3 -5.63 -30.35 -7.88
CA THR A 3 -5.82 -29.33 -8.90
C THR A 3 -7.25 -28.82 -8.77
N TYR A 4 -7.44 -27.54 -8.48
CA TYR A 4 -8.76 -26.93 -8.48
C TYR A 4 -9.02 -26.27 -9.83
N LYS A 5 -10.08 -26.69 -10.47
CA LYS A 5 -10.57 -26.09 -11.72
C LYS A 5 -11.48 -24.93 -11.41
N THR A 6 -11.15 -23.77 -11.91
CA THR A 6 -12.04 -22.62 -11.97
C THR A 6 -13.23 -22.93 -12.88
N LEU A 7 -14.44 -22.75 -12.40
CA LEU A 7 -15.67 -22.83 -13.20
C LEU A 7 -15.86 -21.51 -13.96
N ALA A 8 -15.52 -21.49 -15.22
CA ALA A 8 -16.04 -20.51 -16.17
C ALA A 8 -16.40 -21.24 -17.47
N GLY A 9 -17.63 -21.61 -17.60
CA GLY A 9 -18.16 -22.08 -18.87
C GLY A 9 -18.92 -20.98 -19.57
N ILE A 10 -18.52 -20.61 -20.81
CA ILE A 10 -19.41 -20.26 -21.94
C ILE A 10 -18.57 -20.24 -23.23
N GLY A 11 -18.88 -21.14 -24.09
CA GLY A 11 -18.99 -21.16 -25.54
C GLY A 11 -17.85 -20.63 -26.43
N ALA A 12 -17.10 -21.57 -27.02
CA ALA A 12 -16.24 -21.33 -28.16
C ALA A 12 -17.00 -21.40 -29.50
N LEU A 13 -16.68 -20.51 -30.43
CA LEU A 13 -16.81 -20.73 -31.87
C LEU A 13 -15.63 -20.11 -32.59
N ALA A 14 -14.87 -20.97 -33.27
CA ALA A 14 -13.69 -20.61 -34.04
C ALA A 14 -14.06 -20.04 -35.42
N ILE A 15 -13.36 -18.99 -35.89
CA ILE A 15 -13.10 -18.77 -37.32
C ILE A 15 -11.71 -18.10 -37.46
N ALA A 16 -10.84 -18.75 -38.23
CA ALA A 16 -9.54 -18.26 -38.61
C ALA A 16 -9.61 -17.33 -39.83
N ALA A 17 -8.87 -16.21 -39.80
CA ALA A 17 -8.45 -15.52 -41.01
C ALA A 17 -7.24 -14.61 -40.77
N PHE A 18 -6.22 -14.77 -41.59
CA PHE A 18 -5.03 -13.90 -41.67
C PHE A 18 -5.39 -12.47 -42.04
N ALA A 19 -4.85 -11.47 -41.38
CA ALA A 19 -4.85 -10.10 -41.87
C ALA A 19 -3.64 -9.30 -41.35
N THR A 20 -3.08 -8.61 -42.29
CA THR A 20 -1.92 -7.74 -42.34
C THR A 20 -2.08 -6.52 -41.43
N ILE A 21 -0.99 -6.10 -40.81
CA ILE A 21 -0.89 -4.89 -39.96
C ILE A 21 -1.20 -3.65 -40.77
N THR A 22 -2.33 -3.01 -40.47
CA THR A 22 -2.62 -1.63 -40.90
C THR A 22 -3.03 -0.86 -39.64
N ILE A 23 -2.21 0.13 -39.27
CA ILE A 23 -2.58 1.12 -38.24
C ILE A 23 -3.75 1.92 -38.85
N MET A 24 -4.97 1.53 -38.52
CA MET A 24 -6.14 2.36 -38.80
C MET A 24 -6.34 3.36 -37.67
N LYS A 25 -6.12 4.64 -38.00
CA LYS A 25 -6.74 5.73 -37.25
C LYS A 25 -8.26 5.59 -37.40
N ASN A 26 -8.93 5.08 -36.37
CA ASN A 26 -10.38 5.17 -36.29
C ASN A 26 -10.75 6.54 -35.76
N SER A 27 -11.05 7.46 -36.65
CA SER A 27 -11.82 8.65 -36.34
C SER A 27 -13.32 8.27 -36.38
N SER A 28 -13.89 7.88 -35.24
CA SER A 28 -15.32 8.02 -35.03
C SER A 28 -15.57 9.39 -34.42
N GLU A 29 -16.13 10.30 -35.19
CA GLU A 29 -16.57 11.62 -34.76
C GLU A 29 -17.71 11.51 -33.75
N ASN A 30 -17.36 11.37 -32.44
CA ASN A 30 -18.10 12.00 -31.35
C ASN A 30 -17.23 13.16 -30.89
N PRO A 31 -17.76 14.34 -30.56
CA PRO A 31 -16.97 15.39 -29.97
C PRO A 31 -16.41 14.84 -28.64
N GLN A 32 -15.13 14.45 -28.65
CA GLN A 32 -14.39 14.21 -27.41
C GLN A 32 -14.47 15.51 -26.63
N GLU A 33 -15.10 15.47 -25.46
CA GLU A 33 -14.96 16.57 -24.49
C GLU A 33 -13.46 16.70 -24.24
N ASP A 34 -12.87 17.85 -24.51
CA ASP A 34 -11.44 18.07 -24.49
C ASP A 34 -10.83 17.52 -23.21
N GLY A 35 -9.94 16.53 -23.35
CA GLY A 35 -9.16 15.96 -22.26
C GLY A 35 -9.80 14.82 -21.45
N PHE A 36 -11.01 14.36 -21.74
CA PHE A 36 -11.60 13.19 -21.09
C PHE A 36 -10.89 11.91 -21.54
N ILE A 37 -10.44 11.11 -20.56
CA ILE A 37 -9.87 9.78 -20.78
C ILE A 37 -10.86 8.75 -20.25
N GLY A 38 -11.40 7.95 -21.14
CA GLY A 38 -12.37 6.91 -20.83
C GLY A 38 -11.85 5.50 -21.07
N ARG A 39 -12.76 4.54 -21.03
CA ARG A 39 -12.51 3.12 -21.23
C ARG A 39 -11.81 2.86 -22.56
N SER A 40 -10.77 2.03 -22.53
CA SER A 40 -10.04 1.61 -23.72
C SER A 40 -10.77 0.48 -24.45
N GLU A 41 -10.88 0.58 -25.76
CA GLU A 41 -11.38 -0.47 -26.67
C GLU A 41 -10.23 -1.28 -27.29
N ILE A 42 -9.18 -1.57 -26.50
CA ILE A 42 -8.01 -2.31 -26.98
C ILE A 42 -8.40 -3.72 -27.44
N THR A 43 -7.80 -4.16 -28.55
CA THR A 43 -7.89 -5.54 -29.00
C THR A 43 -6.67 -6.32 -28.53
N VAL A 44 -6.89 -7.48 -27.90
CA VAL A 44 -5.81 -8.34 -27.43
C VAL A 44 -5.45 -9.36 -28.51
N GLU A 45 -4.23 -9.28 -29.01
CA GLU A 45 -3.75 -10.20 -30.05
C GLU A 45 -3.38 -11.57 -29.47
N ASN A 46 -3.90 -12.64 -30.05
CA ASN A 46 -3.61 -14.03 -29.69
C ASN A 46 -3.83 -14.37 -28.19
N GLY A 47 -4.61 -13.58 -27.48
CA GLY A 47 -4.85 -13.76 -26.05
C GLY A 47 -3.66 -13.40 -25.15
N HIS A 48 -2.61 -12.76 -25.68
CA HIS A 48 -1.44 -12.38 -24.90
C HIS A 48 -1.59 -11.00 -24.27
N MET A 49 -1.35 -10.94 -22.97
CA MET A 49 -1.27 -9.68 -22.25
C MET A 49 0.05 -8.99 -22.59
N THR A 50 -0.03 -7.72 -23.01
CA THR A 50 1.13 -6.85 -23.28
C THR A 50 1.16 -5.68 -22.31
N PRO A 51 2.25 -4.90 -22.19
CA PRO A 51 2.28 -3.69 -21.40
C PRO A 51 1.18 -2.68 -21.78
N GLU A 52 0.83 -2.59 -23.06
CA GLU A 52 -0.27 -1.76 -23.57
C GLU A 52 -1.62 -2.24 -23.02
N VAL A 53 -1.84 -3.56 -23.00
CA VAL A 53 -3.05 -4.17 -22.41
C VAL A 53 -3.11 -3.92 -20.92
N LEU A 54 -1.99 -4.06 -20.19
CA LEU A 54 -1.94 -3.78 -18.75
C LEU A 54 -2.36 -2.34 -18.42
N LEU A 55 -1.87 -1.35 -19.17
CA LEU A 55 -2.21 0.05 -18.95
C LEU A 55 -3.61 0.43 -19.42
N ALA A 56 -4.26 -0.39 -20.23
CA ALA A 56 -5.62 -0.18 -20.72
C ALA A 56 -6.70 -0.57 -19.69
N PHE A 57 -6.36 -1.35 -18.67
CA PHE A 57 -7.31 -1.71 -17.59
C PHE A 57 -7.76 -0.48 -16.81
N GLY A 58 -9.06 -0.37 -16.56
CA GLY A 58 -9.65 0.56 -15.63
C GLY A 58 -9.28 0.21 -14.18
N ARG A 59 -8.97 1.23 -13.38
CA ARG A 59 -8.57 1.10 -11.98
C ARG A 59 -9.71 1.59 -11.08
N LEU A 60 -10.52 0.65 -10.60
CA LEU A 60 -11.63 0.90 -9.69
C LEU A 60 -11.11 1.21 -8.28
N SER A 61 -11.69 2.22 -7.62
CA SER A 61 -11.29 2.64 -6.27
C SER A 61 -12.38 3.45 -5.55
N ASP A 62 -12.23 3.60 -4.23
CA ASP A 62 -13.01 4.46 -3.33
C ASP A 62 -14.53 4.28 -3.47
N PRO A 63 -15.06 3.05 -3.28
CA PRO A 63 -16.49 2.79 -3.33
C PRO A 63 -17.22 3.35 -2.09
N GLN A 64 -18.43 3.88 -2.31
CA GLN A 64 -19.28 4.44 -1.27
C GLN A 64 -20.71 3.94 -1.43
N MET A 65 -21.29 3.37 -0.39
CA MET A 65 -22.72 3.01 -0.38
C MET A 65 -23.57 4.26 -0.35
N SER A 66 -24.62 4.30 -1.16
CA SER A 66 -25.63 5.37 -1.08
C SER A 66 -26.38 5.33 0.26
N PRO A 67 -26.92 6.45 0.78
CA PRO A 67 -27.62 6.47 2.07
C PRO A 67 -28.85 5.56 2.15
N ASP A 68 -29.46 5.23 1.02
CA ASP A 68 -30.59 4.30 0.94
C ASP A 68 -30.18 2.82 0.84
N GLY A 69 -28.86 2.56 0.81
CA GLY A 69 -28.28 1.22 0.73
C GLY A 69 -28.51 0.48 -0.59
N LYS A 70 -28.87 1.18 -1.68
CA LYS A 70 -29.26 0.55 -2.96
C LYS A 70 -28.28 0.72 -4.10
N HIS A 71 -27.35 1.66 -3.98
CA HIS A 71 -26.41 1.98 -5.04
C HIS A 71 -25.01 2.17 -4.48
N ILE A 72 -24.01 1.95 -5.31
CA ILE A 72 -22.62 2.18 -4.98
C ILE A 72 -22.06 3.23 -5.93
N LEU A 73 -21.53 4.33 -5.34
CA LEU A 73 -20.73 5.35 -6.03
C LEU A 73 -19.26 4.94 -5.95
N TYR A 74 -18.56 4.94 -7.05
CA TYR A 74 -17.13 4.62 -7.09
C TYR A 74 -16.42 5.34 -8.23
N GLY A 75 -15.12 5.33 -8.24
CA GLY A 75 -14.33 5.92 -9.30
C GLY A 75 -13.56 4.89 -10.11
N VAL A 76 -13.39 5.17 -11.40
CA VAL A 76 -12.49 4.41 -12.27
C VAL A 76 -11.51 5.36 -12.93
N SER A 77 -10.21 5.04 -12.81
CA SER A 77 -9.13 5.75 -13.50
C SER A 77 -8.78 5.00 -14.77
N TYR A 78 -8.74 5.72 -15.90
CA TYR A 78 -8.21 5.23 -17.16
C TYR A 78 -6.94 6.00 -17.54
N THR A 79 -6.04 5.33 -18.23
CA THR A 79 -4.73 5.85 -18.60
C THR A 79 -4.62 6.11 -20.10
N SER A 80 -4.12 7.30 -20.47
CA SER A 80 -3.64 7.61 -21.81
C SER A 80 -2.12 7.63 -21.81
N VAL A 81 -1.51 6.68 -22.51
CA VAL A 81 -0.06 6.66 -22.74
C VAL A 81 0.36 7.83 -23.63
N GLU A 82 -0.48 8.20 -24.62
CA GLU A 82 -0.21 9.32 -25.51
C GLU A 82 -0.14 10.65 -24.75
N GLU A 83 -1.13 10.91 -23.85
CA GLU A 83 -1.17 12.12 -23.02
C GLU A 83 -0.27 12.02 -21.77
N ASN A 84 0.34 10.86 -21.53
CA ASN A 84 1.18 10.55 -20.37
C ASN A 84 0.53 10.84 -19.00
N ARG A 85 -0.77 10.56 -18.88
CA ARG A 85 -1.54 10.80 -17.66
C ARG A 85 -2.71 9.83 -17.50
N SER A 86 -3.25 9.78 -16.30
CA SER A 86 -4.50 9.06 -15.98
C SER A 86 -5.55 10.05 -15.47
N VAL A 87 -6.81 9.78 -15.77
CA VAL A 87 -7.94 10.58 -15.28
C VAL A 87 -8.98 9.65 -14.65
N ARG A 88 -9.41 10.03 -13.44
CA ARG A 88 -10.45 9.32 -12.70
C ARG A 88 -11.80 10.02 -12.85
N ASN A 89 -12.82 9.25 -13.18
CA ASN A 89 -14.21 9.69 -13.25
C ASN A 89 -15.11 8.81 -12.38
N LEU A 90 -16.31 9.30 -12.06
CA LEU A 90 -17.23 8.65 -11.15
C LEU A 90 -18.27 7.81 -11.89
N TYR A 91 -18.61 6.69 -11.28
CA TYR A 91 -19.62 5.73 -11.69
C TYR A 91 -20.61 5.46 -10.57
N ILE A 92 -21.83 5.09 -10.91
CA ILE A 92 -22.82 4.54 -9.99
C ILE A 92 -23.33 3.21 -10.56
N CYS A 93 -23.43 2.19 -9.69
CA CYS A 93 -24.10 0.94 -10.01
C CYS A 93 -25.15 0.58 -8.96
N ASP A 94 -26.07 -0.33 -9.31
CA ASP A 94 -26.91 -1.06 -8.35
C ASP A 94 -26.11 -2.17 -7.64
N LEU A 95 -26.73 -2.83 -6.68
CA LEU A 95 -26.06 -3.90 -5.91
C LEU A 95 -25.89 -5.20 -6.69
N GLU A 96 -26.61 -5.37 -7.80
CA GLU A 96 -26.52 -6.49 -8.73
C GLU A 96 -25.52 -6.23 -9.87
N GLY A 97 -25.01 -5.01 -10.00
CA GLY A 97 -24.11 -4.59 -11.08
C GLY A 97 -24.76 -4.51 -12.46
N SER A 98 -26.11 -4.56 -12.49
CA SER A 98 -26.87 -4.55 -13.73
C SER A 98 -27.02 -3.15 -14.35
N ASP A 99 -26.90 -2.10 -13.55
CA ASP A 99 -27.03 -0.69 -13.96
C ASP A 99 -25.76 0.08 -13.58
N ASN A 100 -24.68 -0.11 -14.36
CA ASN A 100 -23.40 0.56 -14.17
C ASN A 100 -23.29 1.78 -15.10
N GLN A 101 -23.30 2.98 -14.53
CA GLN A 101 -23.32 4.23 -15.29
C GLN A 101 -22.16 5.17 -14.93
N LEU A 102 -21.44 5.66 -15.96
CA LEU A 102 -20.55 6.82 -15.86
C LEU A 102 -21.37 8.08 -15.62
N ILE A 103 -21.09 8.82 -14.53
CA ILE A 103 -21.85 10.03 -14.15
C ILE A 103 -21.07 11.33 -14.31
N THR A 104 -19.75 11.25 -14.52
CA THR A 104 -18.89 12.41 -14.80
C THR A 104 -18.04 12.18 -16.04
N LYS A 105 -17.74 13.28 -16.75
CA LYS A 105 -16.79 13.29 -17.88
C LYS A 105 -15.87 14.49 -17.71
N SER A 106 -14.90 14.37 -16.84
CA SER A 106 -13.94 15.42 -16.51
C SER A 106 -12.59 15.16 -17.15
N ASP A 107 -11.89 16.22 -17.55
CA ASP A 107 -10.49 16.23 -17.95
C ASP A 107 -9.53 16.17 -16.76
N LYS A 108 -10.03 16.45 -15.53
CA LYS A 108 -9.32 16.35 -14.27
C LYS A 108 -9.89 15.22 -13.43
N SER A 109 -9.03 14.51 -12.73
CA SER A 109 -9.45 13.46 -11.81
C SER A 109 -10.43 13.99 -10.76
N ILE A 110 -11.50 13.22 -10.53
CA ILE A 110 -12.47 13.44 -9.46
C ILE A 110 -12.22 12.35 -8.42
N VAL A 111 -11.84 12.76 -7.20
CA VAL A 111 -11.46 11.86 -6.12
C VAL A 111 -12.24 12.17 -4.84
N ASN A 112 -12.20 11.25 -3.88
CA ASN A 112 -12.77 11.41 -2.56
C ASN A 112 -14.28 11.79 -2.58
N ALA A 113 -15.08 11.13 -3.44
CA ALA A 113 -16.51 11.45 -3.58
C ALA A 113 -17.32 10.89 -2.40
N ARG A 114 -18.21 11.72 -1.82
CA ARG A 114 -19.00 11.41 -0.63
C ARG A 114 -20.45 11.84 -0.82
N TRP A 115 -21.40 10.97 -0.46
CA TRP A 115 -22.84 11.25 -0.50
C TRP A 115 -23.26 12.25 0.59
N SER A 116 -24.25 13.09 0.27
CA SER A 116 -25.08 13.72 1.30
C SER A 116 -25.98 12.68 1.98
N SER A 117 -26.31 12.89 3.26
CA SER A 117 -27.17 11.97 4.02
C SER A 117 -28.57 11.77 3.44
N ASP A 118 -29.06 12.75 2.66
CA ASP A 118 -30.35 12.64 1.94
C ASP A 118 -30.22 12.01 0.53
N GLY A 119 -29.01 11.64 0.11
CA GLY A 119 -28.74 11.02 -1.18
C GLY A 119 -28.93 11.91 -2.41
N LYS A 120 -29.10 13.24 -2.21
CA LYS A 120 -29.40 14.17 -3.31
C LYS A 120 -28.19 14.95 -3.80
N HIS A 121 -27.09 14.92 -3.07
CA HIS A 121 -25.86 15.61 -3.42
C HIS A 121 -24.65 14.68 -3.24
N ILE A 122 -23.56 15.02 -3.90
CA ILE A 122 -22.22 14.50 -3.59
C ILE A 122 -21.27 15.69 -3.40
N ALA A 123 -20.28 15.48 -2.53
CA ALA A 123 -19.10 16.31 -2.42
C ALA A 123 -17.89 15.52 -2.92
N TYR A 124 -16.93 16.18 -3.57
CA TYR A 124 -15.74 15.53 -4.13
C TYR A 124 -14.61 16.53 -4.33
N ILE A 125 -13.41 16.05 -4.57
CA ILE A 125 -12.26 16.89 -4.94
C ILE A 125 -12.07 16.87 -6.45
N LYS A 126 -11.89 18.04 -7.04
CA LYS A 126 -11.49 18.26 -8.42
C LYS A 126 -10.51 19.44 -8.48
N GLY A 127 -9.32 19.20 -9.05
CA GLY A 127 -8.28 20.21 -9.16
C GLY A 127 -7.80 20.78 -7.81
N GLY A 128 -7.70 19.94 -6.78
CA GLY A 128 -7.25 20.32 -5.43
C GLY A 128 -8.26 21.19 -4.65
N GLN A 129 -9.54 21.18 -5.04
CA GLN A 129 -10.59 21.92 -4.31
C GLN A 129 -11.82 21.03 -4.10
N ILE A 130 -12.58 21.32 -3.04
CA ILE A 130 -13.84 20.63 -2.76
C ILE A 130 -14.94 21.23 -3.64
N TRP A 131 -15.67 20.35 -4.30
CA TRP A 131 -16.84 20.66 -5.13
C TRP A 131 -18.07 19.93 -4.61
N THR A 132 -19.24 20.47 -4.88
CA THR A 132 -20.53 19.80 -4.64
C THR A 132 -21.35 19.76 -5.92
N ALA A 133 -22.17 18.73 -6.07
CA ALA A 133 -23.12 18.62 -7.16
C ALA A 133 -24.41 17.93 -6.70
N LYS A 134 -25.54 18.28 -7.33
CA LYS A 134 -26.80 17.52 -7.17
C LYS A 134 -26.76 16.24 -7.97
N VAL A 135 -27.21 15.16 -7.36
CA VAL A 135 -27.38 13.85 -7.99
C VAL A 135 -28.85 13.59 -8.24
N SER A 136 -29.20 13.10 -9.38
CA SER A 136 -30.60 12.75 -9.72
C SER A 136 -30.68 11.52 -10.61
N LEU A 137 -31.64 10.63 -10.31
CA LEU A 137 -31.99 9.50 -11.16
C LEU A 137 -33.28 9.83 -11.90
N LYS A 138 -33.24 9.95 -13.24
CA LYS A 138 -34.39 10.26 -14.09
C LYS A 138 -34.49 9.24 -15.22
N LYS A 139 -35.62 8.50 -15.27
CA LYS A 139 -35.85 7.47 -16.29
C LYS A 139 -34.73 6.45 -16.41
N GLY A 140 -34.18 5.99 -15.26
CA GLY A 140 -33.06 5.05 -15.20
C GLY A 140 -31.70 5.65 -15.56
N LYS A 141 -31.55 6.98 -15.64
CA LYS A 141 -30.26 7.62 -15.91
C LYS A 141 -29.84 8.54 -14.76
N TRP A 142 -28.66 8.29 -14.24
CA TRP A 142 -28.00 9.13 -13.29
C TRP A 142 -27.41 10.38 -13.96
N ALA A 143 -27.55 11.52 -13.31
CA ALA A 143 -26.99 12.77 -13.80
C ALA A 143 -26.59 13.69 -12.64
N LEU A 144 -25.50 14.44 -12.84
CA LEU A 144 -25.08 15.53 -11.99
C LEU A 144 -25.58 16.87 -12.54
N SER A 145 -25.90 17.79 -11.64
CA SER A 145 -26.27 19.17 -11.98
C SER A 145 -25.87 20.11 -10.83
N ASP A 146 -25.94 21.42 -11.08
CA ASP A 146 -25.62 22.47 -10.09
C ASP A 146 -24.22 22.28 -9.46
N GLU A 147 -23.23 21.85 -10.27
CA GLU A 147 -21.87 21.70 -9.84
C GLU A 147 -21.28 23.05 -9.43
N ARG A 148 -20.66 23.07 -8.24
CA ARG A 148 -20.01 24.27 -7.72
C ARG A 148 -18.79 23.96 -6.87
N GLN A 149 -17.78 24.81 -6.93
CA GLN A 149 -16.66 24.80 -6.02
C GLN A 149 -17.08 25.42 -4.68
N VAL A 150 -16.78 24.75 -3.56
CA VAL A 150 -17.11 25.19 -2.19
C VAL A 150 -15.87 25.40 -1.33
N SER A 151 -14.67 25.24 -1.87
CA SER A 151 -13.43 25.59 -1.19
C SER A 151 -12.53 26.47 -2.05
N ASN A 152 -11.73 27.33 -1.38
CA ASN A 152 -10.71 28.15 -1.99
C ASN A 152 -9.48 28.14 -1.05
N VAL A 153 -8.77 27.01 -1.04
CA VAL A 153 -7.60 26.78 -0.22
C VAL A 153 -6.37 26.86 -1.12
N PRO A 154 -5.51 27.88 -0.96
CA PRO A 154 -4.37 28.11 -1.87
C PRO A 154 -3.39 26.95 -1.98
N ALA A 155 -3.10 26.25 -0.86
CA ALA A 155 -2.26 25.05 -0.84
C ALA A 155 -2.98 23.80 -1.39
N GLY A 156 -4.28 23.92 -1.70
CA GLY A 156 -5.10 22.80 -2.12
C GLY A 156 -5.67 22.00 -0.96
N VAL A 157 -6.60 21.11 -1.32
CA VAL A 157 -7.19 20.10 -0.44
C VAL A 157 -6.76 18.74 -0.96
N GLY A 158 -6.01 17.98 -0.17
CA GLY A 158 -5.58 16.62 -0.50
C GLY A 158 -6.72 15.61 -0.36
N GLU A 159 -7.34 15.59 0.80
CA GLU A 159 -8.47 14.71 1.15
C GLU A 159 -9.43 15.42 2.10
N PHE A 160 -10.66 14.92 2.22
CA PHE A 160 -11.62 15.43 3.22
C PHE A 160 -12.55 14.34 3.74
N LYS A 161 -13.11 14.57 4.94
CA LYS A 161 -14.14 13.73 5.57
C LYS A 161 -15.22 14.59 6.21
N LEU A 162 -16.49 14.34 5.86
CA LEU A 162 -17.62 15.08 6.46
C LEU A 162 -17.91 14.58 7.88
N SER A 163 -18.34 15.49 8.76
CA SER A 163 -18.88 15.11 10.07
C SER A 163 -20.17 14.27 9.89
N PRO A 164 -20.56 13.43 10.88
CA PRO A 164 -21.76 12.59 10.77
C PRO A 164 -23.05 13.39 10.47
N ASP A 165 -23.18 14.59 11.01
CA ASP A 165 -24.31 15.51 10.74
C ASP A 165 -24.12 16.35 9.46
N GLN A 166 -22.96 16.21 8.80
CA GLN A 166 -22.56 16.88 7.56
C GLN A 166 -22.60 18.43 7.64
N LYS A 167 -22.43 19.00 8.84
CA LYS A 167 -22.33 20.46 9.02
C LYS A 167 -20.89 20.94 9.12
N LYS A 168 -19.95 20.02 9.26
CA LYS A 168 -18.53 20.31 9.27
C LYS A 168 -17.80 19.39 8.30
N VAL A 169 -16.65 19.85 7.86
CA VAL A 169 -15.69 19.08 7.10
C VAL A 169 -14.34 19.15 7.80
N MET A 170 -13.66 18.02 7.95
CA MET A 170 -12.21 18.03 8.15
C MET A 170 -11.53 17.76 6.82
N TYR A 171 -10.46 18.48 6.55
CA TYR A 171 -9.71 18.35 5.31
C TYR A 171 -8.21 18.48 5.55
N ILE A 172 -7.43 17.83 4.70
CA ILE A 172 -5.97 17.85 4.72
C ILE A 172 -5.48 18.93 3.77
N SER A 173 -4.60 19.81 4.25
CA SER A 173 -3.89 20.80 3.46
C SER A 173 -2.48 20.99 4.01
N TYR A 174 -1.63 21.75 3.32
CA TYR A 174 -0.22 21.86 3.65
C TYR A 174 0.13 23.19 4.31
N VAL A 175 1.03 23.16 5.27
CA VAL A 175 1.66 24.31 5.93
C VAL A 175 3.16 24.27 5.74
N LYS A 176 3.84 25.43 5.88
CA LYS A 176 5.32 25.49 5.81
C LYS A 176 5.94 24.61 6.90
N SER A 177 6.95 23.84 6.53
CA SER A 177 7.76 23.04 7.46
C SER A 177 8.86 23.87 8.13
N HIS A 178 9.71 23.18 8.90
CA HIS A 178 10.93 23.76 9.49
C HIS A 178 12.10 23.89 8.49
N VAL A 179 11.99 23.29 7.31
CA VAL A 179 13.03 23.38 6.26
C VAL A 179 12.96 24.74 5.60
N ASP A 180 14.04 25.49 5.67
CA ASP A 180 14.10 26.89 5.30
C ASP A 180 14.47 27.10 3.82
N LYS A 181 13.81 28.05 3.18
CA LYS A 181 14.16 28.55 1.84
C LYS A 181 14.91 29.86 1.95
N PRO A 182 16.24 29.93 1.81
CA PRO A 182 16.99 31.19 1.90
C PRO A 182 16.50 32.27 0.95
N VAL A 183 15.90 31.92 -0.18
CA VAL A 183 15.31 32.88 -1.13
C VAL A 183 14.23 33.75 -0.48
N ASP A 184 13.51 33.28 0.54
CA ASP A 184 12.49 34.03 1.26
C ASP A 184 13.10 35.25 2.00
N ARG A 185 14.42 35.23 2.26
CA ARG A 185 15.19 36.32 2.89
C ARG A 185 16.00 37.15 1.91
N HIS A 186 16.10 36.73 0.66
CA HIS A 186 16.91 37.34 -0.39
C HIS A 186 16.06 37.66 -1.63
N ALA A 187 15.24 38.70 -1.52
CA ALA A 187 14.24 39.04 -2.57
C ALA A 187 14.87 39.38 -3.94
N ASP A 188 16.20 39.71 -3.99
CA ASP A 188 16.97 39.90 -5.20
C ASP A 188 17.42 38.59 -5.87
N LEU A 189 17.19 37.45 -5.24
CA LEU A 189 17.57 36.10 -5.72
C LEU A 189 16.37 35.18 -5.92
N ASP A 190 15.26 35.71 -6.46
CA ASP A 190 13.96 35.04 -6.64
C ASP A 190 14.00 33.73 -7.45
N LYS A 191 15.11 33.46 -8.14
CA LYS A 191 15.34 32.24 -8.93
C LYS A 191 16.25 31.22 -8.22
N ALA A 192 16.74 31.52 -7.03
CA ALA A 192 17.52 30.56 -6.26
C ALA A 192 16.65 29.43 -5.72
N THR A 193 17.16 28.19 -5.78
CA THR A 193 16.41 26.97 -5.41
C THR A 193 17.00 26.27 -4.18
N ALA A 194 17.92 26.92 -3.46
CA ALA A 194 18.54 26.35 -2.27
C ALA A 194 17.52 26.17 -1.13
N TYR A 195 17.71 25.14 -0.34
CA TYR A 195 17.06 24.93 0.95
C TYR A 195 18.11 24.68 2.02
N VAL A 196 17.77 24.91 3.29
CA VAL A 196 18.64 24.69 4.45
C VAL A 196 17.86 23.90 5.49
N SER A 197 18.50 22.88 6.03
CA SER A 197 17.99 22.16 7.19
C SER A 197 19.10 22.05 8.24
N ASP A 198 18.74 22.32 9.49
CA ASP A 198 19.62 22.21 10.65
C ASP A 198 19.35 20.92 11.45
N ASP A 199 18.39 20.10 11.00
CA ASP A 199 18.03 18.83 11.62
C ASP A 199 17.65 17.78 10.55
N LEU A 200 17.37 16.53 10.99
CA LEU A 200 16.92 15.43 10.12
C LEU A 200 15.45 15.60 9.71
N MET A 201 14.95 14.66 8.89
CA MET A 201 13.62 14.67 8.27
C MET A 201 13.40 15.87 7.37
N TYR A 202 14.41 16.20 6.56
CA TYR A 202 14.31 17.21 5.51
C TYR A 202 13.87 16.65 4.16
N ARG A 203 13.69 15.33 4.07
CA ARG A 203 13.21 14.61 2.88
C ARG A 203 12.23 13.53 3.27
N HIS A 204 11.24 13.32 2.41
CA HIS A 204 10.40 12.13 2.34
C HIS A 204 10.47 11.56 0.94
N TRP A 205 10.21 10.31 0.79
CA TRP A 205 10.02 9.53 -0.44
C TRP A 205 10.70 10.07 -1.71
N ASP A 206 10.29 11.23 -2.24
CA ASP A 206 10.73 11.83 -3.51
C ASP A 206 10.85 13.36 -3.47
N HIS A 207 10.67 13.96 -2.31
CA HIS A 207 10.68 15.42 -2.19
C HIS A 207 11.38 15.92 -0.93
N THR A 208 11.79 17.20 -0.98
CA THR A 208 12.25 17.94 0.19
C THR A 208 11.04 18.38 0.98
N VAL A 209 11.04 18.21 2.30
CA VAL A 209 9.95 18.52 3.21
C VAL A 209 9.86 20.04 3.45
N LEU A 210 9.47 20.77 2.41
CA LEU A 210 9.27 22.23 2.47
C LEU A 210 7.92 22.61 3.05
N GLU A 211 6.96 21.70 2.98
CA GLU A 211 5.61 21.79 3.50
C GLU A 211 5.24 20.44 4.13
N ILE A 212 4.40 20.45 5.16
CA ILE A 212 3.90 19.26 5.83
C ILE A 212 2.37 19.27 5.85
N PRO A 213 1.70 18.11 5.87
CA PRO A 213 0.25 18.05 5.96
C PRO A 213 -0.24 18.42 7.36
N HIS A 214 -1.29 19.22 7.42
CA HIS A 214 -2.09 19.49 8.60
C HIS A 214 -3.56 19.20 8.31
N THR A 215 -4.31 18.89 9.36
CA THR A 215 -5.77 18.69 9.29
C THR A 215 -6.51 19.91 9.79
N PHE A 216 -7.43 20.39 8.98
CA PHE A 216 -8.25 21.56 9.25
C PHE A 216 -9.72 21.18 9.39
N ILE A 217 -10.48 21.94 10.20
CA ILE A 217 -11.93 21.82 10.33
C ILE A 217 -12.59 23.12 9.89
N ALA A 218 -13.63 23.02 9.05
CA ALA A 218 -14.45 24.15 8.64
C ALA A 218 -15.94 23.79 8.73
N ASP A 219 -16.80 24.82 8.76
CA ASP A 219 -18.24 24.63 8.56
C ASP A 219 -18.51 24.25 7.12
N PHE A 220 -19.46 23.32 6.91
CA PHE A 220 -19.78 22.77 5.61
C PHE A 220 -21.30 22.81 5.33
N ASP A 221 -21.62 23.10 4.08
CA ASP A 221 -22.99 23.03 3.55
C ASP A 221 -22.91 22.68 2.04
N PHE A 222 -23.64 21.69 1.61
CA PHE A 222 -23.79 21.37 0.18
C PHE A 222 -24.35 22.56 -0.64
N GLY A 223 -25.03 23.50 0.02
CA GLY A 223 -25.58 24.73 -0.57
C GLY A 223 -24.56 25.83 -0.86
N GLY A 224 -23.35 25.81 -0.26
CA GLY A 224 -22.27 26.69 -0.66
C GLY A 224 -21.72 27.69 0.35
N SER A 225 -21.33 27.27 1.56
CA SER A 225 -20.34 28.05 2.33
C SER A 225 -18.99 27.90 1.68
N GLU A 226 -18.25 29.00 1.45
CA GLU A 226 -16.89 28.92 0.92
C GLU A 226 -15.91 28.54 2.06
N ILE A 227 -15.20 27.43 1.90
CA ILE A 227 -14.14 26.99 2.81
C ILE A 227 -12.85 27.68 2.41
N THR A 228 -12.24 28.41 3.35
CA THR A 228 -10.97 29.12 3.18
C THR A 228 -10.09 28.90 4.41
N PRO A 229 -8.78 29.14 4.35
CA PRO A 229 -7.92 29.07 5.55
C PRO A 229 -8.40 29.97 6.68
N ASP A 230 -8.95 31.14 6.35
CA ASP A 230 -9.37 32.15 7.35
C ASP A 230 -10.60 31.70 8.17
N ASN A 231 -11.45 30.81 7.65
CA ASN A 231 -12.62 30.28 8.35
C ASN A 231 -12.47 28.79 8.74
N SER A 232 -11.24 28.29 8.74
CA SER A 232 -10.89 26.94 9.13
C SER A 232 -10.04 26.93 10.41
N VAL A 233 -10.19 25.89 11.21
CA VAL A 233 -9.42 25.66 12.42
C VAL A 233 -8.42 24.54 12.15
N ASP A 234 -7.14 24.84 12.31
CA ASP A 234 -6.08 23.84 12.32
C ASP A 234 -6.10 23.10 13.66
N ILE A 235 -6.29 21.79 13.65
CA ILE A 235 -6.40 21.00 14.89
C ILE A 235 -5.09 20.84 15.64
N LEU A 236 -3.94 21.12 15.01
CA LEU A 236 -2.64 21.18 15.62
C LEU A 236 -2.20 22.60 16.03
N ALA A 237 -3.08 23.60 15.83
CA ALA A 237 -2.76 24.98 16.24
C ALA A 237 -2.47 25.06 17.74
N GLY A 238 -1.30 25.66 18.08
CA GLY A 238 -0.89 25.82 19.47
C GLY A 238 -0.05 24.66 20.04
N GLU A 239 0.22 23.63 19.26
CA GLU A 239 1.24 22.64 19.61
C GLU A 239 2.63 23.28 19.68
N ALA A 240 3.54 22.66 20.45
CA ALA A 240 4.87 23.23 20.68
C ALA A 240 5.78 23.22 19.46
N GLU A 241 5.54 22.24 18.57
CA GLU A 241 6.29 22.01 17.35
C GLU A 241 5.32 21.78 16.19
N LEU A 242 5.83 21.77 14.97
CA LEU A 242 5.07 21.43 13.75
C LEU A 242 5.12 19.92 13.54
N TYR A 243 3.96 19.27 13.68
CA TYR A 243 3.80 17.83 13.48
C TYR A 243 3.00 17.55 12.22
N GLU A 244 3.30 16.45 11.55
CA GLU A 244 2.54 15.98 10.40
C GLU A 244 1.21 15.34 10.84
N LEU A 245 0.13 15.69 10.15
CA LEU A 245 -1.17 15.05 10.33
C LEU A 245 -2.00 15.12 9.03
N PRO A 246 -2.15 13.99 8.32
CA PRO A 246 -1.60 12.65 8.60
C PRO A 246 -0.08 12.55 8.49
N THR A 247 0.47 11.42 8.98
CA THR A 247 1.91 11.17 8.98
C THR A 247 2.40 10.81 7.58
N GLU A 248 3.33 11.59 7.04
CA GLU A 248 3.94 11.30 5.72
C GLU A 248 4.94 10.11 5.79
N PRO A 249 5.25 9.43 4.64
CA PRO A 249 4.72 9.71 3.29
C PRO A 249 3.45 8.94 2.93
N PHE A 250 2.91 8.08 3.77
CA PHE A 250 1.84 7.15 3.41
C PHE A 250 0.54 7.30 4.22
N GLY A 251 0.49 8.19 5.19
CA GLY A 251 -0.71 8.45 5.97
C GLY A 251 -1.77 9.23 5.19
N GLY A 252 -3.04 9.02 5.56
CA GLY A 252 -4.20 9.67 4.95
C GLY A 252 -5.39 9.74 5.91
N LEU A 253 -6.60 9.80 5.36
CA LEU A 253 -7.84 9.90 6.14
C LEU A 253 -8.12 8.71 7.07
N GLU A 254 -7.49 7.56 6.87
CA GLU A 254 -7.59 6.41 7.79
C GLU A 254 -7.05 6.75 9.16
N GLN A 255 -6.10 7.67 9.25
CA GLN A 255 -5.54 8.14 10.52
C GLN A 255 -6.46 9.11 11.29
N LEU A 256 -7.64 9.46 10.75
CA LEU A 256 -8.59 10.41 11.36
C LEU A 256 -10.00 9.84 11.37
N SER A 257 -10.71 9.98 12.49
CA SER A 257 -12.08 9.47 12.65
C SER A 257 -12.95 10.40 13.48
N TRP A 258 -14.10 10.82 12.91
CA TRP A 258 -15.13 11.54 13.65
C TRP A 258 -15.80 10.63 14.69
N SER A 259 -16.07 11.15 15.90
CA SER A 259 -17.01 10.50 16.81
C SER A 259 -18.42 10.52 16.21
N PRO A 260 -19.31 9.55 16.55
CA PRO A 260 -20.65 9.49 15.97
C PRO A 260 -21.52 10.74 16.21
N ASP A 261 -21.27 11.48 17.29
CA ASP A 261 -21.95 12.73 17.59
C ASP A 261 -21.31 13.98 16.94
N GLY A 262 -20.19 13.80 16.21
CA GLY A 262 -19.48 14.87 15.51
C GLY A 262 -18.75 15.88 16.40
N LYS A 263 -18.62 15.61 17.71
CA LYS A 263 -17.98 16.55 18.65
C LYS A 263 -16.50 16.30 18.86
N TYR A 264 -16.02 15.10 18.52
CA TYR A 264 -14.64 14.73 18.69
C TYR A 264 -14.05 14.14 17.40
N ILE A 265 -12.74 14.26 17.28
CA ILE A 265 -11.94 13.60 16.25
C ILE A 265 -10.89 12.76 16.96
N ALA A 266 -10.87 11.46 16.69
CA ALA A 266 -9.73 10.61 17.02
C ALA A 266 -8.72 10.65 15.86
N TYR A 267 -7.45 10.84 16.16
CA TYR A 267 -6.40 10.86 15.14
C TYR A 267 -5.11 10.22 15.63
N SER A 268 -4.34 9.66 14.69
CA SER A 268 -2.99 9.16 14.92
C SER A 268 -1.98 10.22 14.55
N CYS A 269 -1.01 10.48 15.41
CA CYS A 269 0.03 11.47 15.12
C CYS A 269 1.36 11.10 15.78
N ARG A 270 2.46 11.30 15.04
CA ARG A 270 3.84 11.23 15.54
C ARG A 270 4.27 12.61 16.04
N LYS A 271 4.04 12.91 17.33
CA LYS A 271 4.44 14.19 17.92
C LYS A 271 5.94 14.24 18.24
N LEU A 272 6.75 13.98 17.22
CA LEU A 272 8.20 14.03 17.22
C LEU A 272 8.67 14.89 16.05
N VAL A 273 9.85 15.50 16.16
CA VAL A 273 10.45 16.31 15.08
C VAL A 273 11.94 15.99 14.93
N GLY A 274 12.48 16.29 13.76
CA GLY A 274 13.90 16.21 13.45
C GLY A 274 14.51 14.85 13.74
N LYS A 275 15.62 14.83 14.48
CA LYS A 275 16.33 13.59 14.83
C LYS A 275 15.45 12.59 15.58
N LYS A 276 14.56 13.05 16.47
CA LYS A 276 13.67 12.13 17.20
C LYS A 276 12.70 11.43 16.27
N TYR A 277 12.14 12.17 15.30
CA TYR A 277 11.29 11.62 14.26
C TYR A 277 12.05 10.57 13.43
N ALA A 278 13.27 10.89 13.01
CA ALA A 278 14.08 10.06 12.11
C ALA A 278 14.37 8.65 12.64
N PHE A 279 14.35 8.45 13.95
CA PHE A 279 14.67 7.16 14.59
C PHE A 279 13.48 6.46 15.25
N SER A 280 12.27 7.01 15.13
CA SER A 280 11.08 6.49 15.81
C SER A 280 9.94 6.33 14.85
N THR A 281 9.18 5.24 15.01
CA THR A 281 7.88 5.02 14.36
C THR A 281 6.72 5.33 15.31
N ASN A 282 7.01 5.78 16.54
CA ASN A 282 5.99 5.96 17.57
C ASN A 282 4.94 6.98 17.18
N THR A 283 3.69 6.54 17.11
CA THR A 283 2.49 7.36 17.01
C THR A 283 1.54 7.02 18.15
N GLU A 284 0.77 8.00 18.59
CA GLU A 284 -0.26 7.80 19.60
C GLU A 284 -1.62 8.19 19.05
N ILE A 285 -2.70 7.64 19.64
CA ILE A 285 -4.05 8.05 19.33
C ILE A 285 -4.44 9.23 20.21
N TYR A 286 -4.84 10.33 19.57
CA TYR A 286 -5.33 11.53 20.22
C TYR A 286 -6.83 11.68 20.03
N ILE A 287 -7.53 12.23 21.00
CA ILE A 287 -8.96 12.59 20.92
C ILE A 287 -9.09 14.10 21.10
N TYR A 288 -9.45 14.77 20.03
CA TYR A 288 -9.58 16.22 19.94
C TYR A 288 -11.05 16.65 20.07
N ASN A 289 -11.35 17.59 20.95
CA ASN A 289 -12.67 18.20 21.10
C ASN A 289 -12.81 19.35 20.11
N VAL A 290 -13.75 19.23 19.17
CA VAL A 290 -13.96 20.17 18.07
C VAL A 290 -14.44 21.56 18.53
N GLU A 291 -15.15 21.63 19.67
CA GLU A 291 -15.69 22.89 20.20
C GLU A 291 -14.66 23.63 21.06
N THR A 292 -13.93 22.92 21.91
CA THR A 292 -13.04 23.53 22.90
C THR A 292 -11.57 23.57 22.49
N GLY A 293 -11.17 22.76 21.50
CA GLY A 293 -9.77 22.56 21.13
C GLY A 293 -8.99 21.70 22.14
N ALA A 294 -9.63 21.16 23.17
CA ALA A 294 -8.97 20.29 24.14
C ALA A 294 -8.60 18.96 23.51
N CYS A 295 -7.39 18.47 23.80
CA CYS A 295 -6.87 17.23 23.27
C CYS A 295 -6.41 16.31 24.40
N GLN A 296 -6.72 15.03 24.30
CA GLN A 296 -6.22 13.98 25.21
C GLN A 296 -5.59 12.84 24.41
N VAL A 297 -4.66 12.12 25.03
CA VAL A 297 -3.94 11.00 24.40
C VAL A 297 -4.38 9.67 24.99
N ILE A 298 -4.43 8.63 24.14
CA ILE A 298 -4.48 7.23 24.56
C ILE A 298 -3.03 6.74 24.52
N ASP A 299 -2.34 6.86 25.66
CA ASP A 299 -0.91 6.54 25.80
C ASP A 299 -0.70 5.01 25.89
N MET A 300 -0.18 4.43 24.83
CA MET A 300 0.22 3.02 24.74
C MET A 300 1.69 2.77 25.15
N LYS A 301 2.42 3.82 25.49
CA LYS A 301 3.82 3.79 25.95
C LYS A 301 4.83 3.33 24.90
N GLY A 302 4.64 3.76 23.69
CA GLY A 302 5.52 3.51 22.57
C GLY A 302 4.92 2.52 21.56
N GLY A 303 5.54 2.42 20.40
CA GLY A 303 5.09 1.61 19.28
C GLY A 303 4.48 2.44 18.16
N TYR A 304 3.57 1.86 17.40
CA TYR A 304 2.93 2.51 16.27
C TYR A 304 1.43 2.27 16.34
N ASP A 305 0.68 3.29 16.77
CA ASP A 305 -0.79 3.26 16.89
C ASP A 305 -1.43 4.07 15.77
N THR A 306 -2.31 3.45 14.97
CA THR A 306 -2.89 4.06 13.78
C THR A 306 -4.34 3.62 13.54
N ASP A 307 -5.01 4.24 12.56
CA ASP A 307 -6.34 3.86 12.06
C ASP A 307 -7.43 3.81 13.15
N PRO A 308 -7.61 4.89 13.96
CA PRO A 308 -8.62 4.90 14.99
C PRO A 308 -10.04 4.92 14.39
N VAL A 309 -10.92 4.05 14.90
CA VAL A 309 -12.31 3.98 14.49
C VAL A 309 -13.26 3.92 15.70
N TRP A 310 -14.20 4.83 15.75
CA TRP A 310 -15.25 4.84 16.77
C TRP A 310 -16.30 3.76 16.48
N SER A 311 -16.81 3.11 17.54
CA SER A 311 -18.03 2.31 17.39
C SER A 311 -19.23 3.21 17.04
N PRO A 312 -20.23 2.71 16.29
CA PRO A 312 -21.41 3.50 15.89
C PRO A 312 -22.16 4.15 17.03
N ASP A 313 -22.19 3.53 18.21
CA ASP A 313 -22.82 4.08 19.43
C ASP A 313 -21.90 5.00 20.25
N GLY A 314 -20.63 5.16 19.86
CA GLY A 314 -19.64 5.98 20.54
C GLY A 314 -19.17 5.42 21.89
N SER A 315 -19.56 4.21 22.26
CA SER A 315 -19.17 3.58 23.54
C SER A 315 -17.78 2.95 23.54
N LYS A 316 -17.18 2.79 22.34
CA LYS A 316 -15.90 2.13 22.14
C LYS A 316 -15.10 2.84 21.05
N ILE A 317 -13.78 2.63 21.09
CA ILE A 317 -12.84 3.02 20.03
C ILE A 317 -11.91 1.83 19.77
N ALA A 318 -11.58 1.58 18.50
CA ALA A 318 -10.60 0.57 18.11
C ALA A 318 -9.52 1.22 17.22
N TRP A 319 -8.34 0.60 17.20
CA TRP A 319 -7.21 1.05 16.37
C TRP A 319 -6.24 -0.10 16.10
N ILE A 320 -5.35 0.08 15.16
CA ILE A 320 -4.24 -0.85 14.89
C ILE A 320 -3.02 -0.42 15.69
N SER A 321 -2.33 -1.37 16.35
CA SER A 321 -1.19 -1.12 17.22
C SER A 321 -0.05 -2.09 16.96
N MET A 322 1.16 -1.56 16.85
CA MET A 322 2.41 -2.32 16.94
C MET A 322 3.10 -1.96 18.27
N GLU A 323 3.83 -2.89 18.86
CA GLU A 323 4.38 -2.71 20.21
C GLU A 323 5.75 -2.05 20.22
N ARG A 324 6.58 -2.32 19.21
CA ARG A 324 8.00 -1.96 19.20
C ARG A 324 8.27 -0.72 18.37
N ASP A 325 8.74 0.33 19.00
CA ASP A 325 9.17 1.55 18.31
C ASP A 325 10.34 1.29 17.36
N GLY A 326 10.28 1.88 16.16
CA GLY A 326 11.28 1.74 15.10
C GLY A 326 11.14 0.46 14.26
N TYR A 327 10.21 -0.45 14.59
CA TYR A 327 10.01 -1.71 13.87
C TYR A 327 8.69 -1.74 13.08
N GLU A 328 8.73 -1.38 11.82
CA GLU A 328 7.55 -1.34 10.95
C GLU A 328 6.96 -2.71 10.58
N ALA A 329 7.68 -3.79 10.86
CA ALA A 329 7.22 -5.16 10.63
C ALA A 329 6.78 -5.88 11.90
N ASP A 330 6.51 -5.15 12.97
CA ASP A 330 5.94 -5.71 14.19
C ASP A 330 4.51 -6.20 13.96
N LYS A 331 4.04 -7.09 14.84
CA LYS A 331 2.68 -7.60 14.78
C LYS A 331 1.66 -6.46 14.89
N GLN A 332 0.84 -6.29 13.87
CA GLN A 332 -0.29 -5.38 13.88
C GLN A 332 -1.45 -6.00 14.66
N ARG A 333 -1.72 -5.48 15.85
CA ARG A 333 -2.79 -5.91 16.75
C ARG A 333 -4.01 -5.02 16.57
N LEU A 334 -5.20 -5.59 16.69
CA LEU A 334 -6.45 -4.82 16.77
C LEU A 334 -6.73 -4.50 18.23
N MET A 335 -6.42 -3.29 18.63
CA MET A 335 -6.73 -2.80 19.99
C MET A 335 -8.13 -2.22 20.05
N MET A 336 -8.77 -2.31 21.19
CA MET A 336 -10.02 -1.63 21.49
C MET A 336 -10.04 -1.12 22.92
N ALA A 337 -10.82 -0.08 23.17
CA ALA A 337 -11.08 0.47 24.49
C ALA A 337 -12.54 0.93 24.63
N TYR A 338 -13.04 0.91 25.85
CA TYR A 338 -14.32 1.50 26.20
C TYR A 338 -14.20 3.00 26.41
N VAL A 339 -15.27 3.74 26.11
CA VAL A 339 -15.35 5.18 26.29
C VAL A 339 -16.50 5.53 27.25
N ASP A 340 -16.19 6.13 28.39
CA ASP A 340 -17.15 6.58 29.39
C ASP A 340 -17.44 8.09 29.23
N TRP A 341 -18.70 8.44 28.97
CA TRP A 341 -19.18 9.81 28.76
C TRP A 341 -19.83 10.43 30.03
N THR A 342 -19.81 9.75 31.18
CA THR A 342 -20.55 10.19 32.40
C THR A 342 -20.08 11.53 32.92
N LYS A 343 -18.88 11.99 32.60
CA LYS A 343 -18.33 13.30 32.98
C LYS A 343 -18.45 14.38 31.90
N GLY A 344 -19.12 14.07 30.80
CA GLY A 344 -19.29 14.99 29.67
C GLY A 344 -18.11 15.04 28.70
N GLU A 345 -17.00 14.37 29.01
CA GLU A 345 -15.82 14.19 28.16
C GLU A 345 -15.50 12.70 28.00
N PRO A 346 -14.88 12.26 26.89
CA PRO A 346 -14.55 10.84 26.67
C PRO A 346 -13.47 10.40 27.65
N MET A 347 -13.77 9.42 28.47
CA MET A 347 -12.79 8.76 29.35
C MET A 347 -12.52 7.36 28.83
N VAL A 348 -11.33 7.15 28.28
CA VAL A 348 -10.90 5.85 27.74
C VAL A 348 -10.45 4.93 28.87
N TRP A 349 -10.92 3.68 28.84
CA TRP A 349 -10.57 2.67 29.84
C TRP A 349 -10.67 1.27 29.27
N GLY A 350 -10.09 0.28 29.95
CA GLY A 350 -10.24 -1.13 29.58
C GLY A 350 -9.63 -1.50 28.22
N ILE A 351 -8.46 -0.93 27.92
CA ILE A 351 -7.73 -1.24 26.68
C ILE A 351 -7.46 -2.75 26.62
N THR A 352 -7.79 -3.36 25.48
CA THR A 352 -7.71 -4.81 25.27
C THR A 352 -7.27 -5.09 23.84
N ASP A 353 -6.40 -6.09 23.65
CA ASP A 353 -6.07 -6.64 22.33
C ASP A 353 -7.19 -7.62 21.91
N ALA A 354 -7.95 -7.24 20.88
CA ALA A 354 -9.01 -8.06 20.31
C ALA A 354 -8.46 -9.22 19.43
N THR A 355 -7.15 -9.23 19.19
CA THR A 355 -6.43 -10.22 18.38
C THR A 355 -5.33 -10.93 19.17
N GLU A 356 -5.40 -10.98 20.53
CA GLU A 356 -4.37 -11.55 21.40
C GLU A 356 -3.96 -12.96 20.94
N ASP A 357 -4.93 -13.84 20.67
CA ASP A 357 -4.72 -15.22 20.22
C ASP A 357 -4.64 -15.35 18.67
N PHE A 358 -4.71 -14.27 17.93
CA PHE A 358 -4.69 -14.31 16.47
C PHE A 358 -3.24 -14.26 15.95
N LYS A 359 -2.91 -15.19 15.06
CA LYS A 359 -1.53 -15.40 14.59
C LYS A 359 -1.03 -14.31 13.64
N TYR A 360 -1.94 -13.69 12.85
CA TYR A 360 -1.60 -12.81 11.74
C TYR A 360 -1.81 -11.34 12.09
N ASN A 361 -1.41 -10.45 11.19
CA ASN A 361 -1.62 -9.01 11.31
C ASN A 361 -3.08 -8.64 11.05
N ALA A 362 -3.63 -7.71 11.81
CA ALA A 362 -4.93 -7.10 11.55
C ALA A 362 -4.78 -5.78 10.79
N ALA A 363 -5.72 -5.45 9.90
CA ALA A 363 -5.75 -4.20 9.15
C ALA A 363 -7.18 -3.75 8.82
N GLY A 364 -7.39 -2.44 8.69
CA GLY A 364 -8.64 -1.85 8.21
C GLY A 364 -9.87 -2.22 9.04
N PRO A 365 -9.91 -1.89 10.34
CA PRO A 365 -11.01 -2.23 11.23
C PRO A 365 -12.31 -1.52 10.87
N VAL A 366 -13.44 -2.27 10.88
CA VAL A 366 -14.79 -1.75 10.63
C VAL A 366 -15.75 -2.34 11.66
N TRP A 367 -16.43 -1.51 12.43
CA TRP A 367 -17.41 -1.95 13.41
C TRP A 367 -18.69 -2.51 12.79
N SER A 368 -19.29 -3.51 13.46
CA SER A 368 -20.69 -3.90 13.20
C SER A 368 -21.64 -2.77 13.63
N ALA A 369 -22.82 -2.69 13.00
CA ALA A 369 -23.81 -1.66 13.28
C ALA A 369 -24.27 -1.64 14.76
N ASP A 370 -24.28 -2.80 15.43
CA ASP A 370 -24.62 -2.95 16.84
C ASP A 370 -23.45 -2.67 17.81
N SER A 371 -22.28 -2.26 17.30
CA SER A 371 -21.08 -1.93 18.09
C SER A 371 -20.49 -3.09 18.91
N LYS A 372 -20.79 -4.34 18.54
CA LYS A 372 -20.32 -5.53 19.29
C LYS A 372 -19.16 -6.24 18.66
N ASN A 373 -19.03 -6.19 17.34
CA ASN A 373 -18.03 -6.93 16.58
C ASN A 373 -17.19 -5.96 15.72
N ILE A 374 -15.99 -6.41 15.35
CA ILE A 374 -15.12 -5.65 14.44
C ILE A 374 -14.74 -6.57 13.28
N TYR A 375 -15.06 -6.13 12.06
CA TYR A 375 -14.57 -6.74 10.83
C TYR A 375 -13.21 -6.17 10.50
N PHE A 376 -12.31 -7.00 9.99
CA PHE A 376 -10.96 -6.57 9.61
C PHE A 376 -10.39 -7.51 8.54
N ASN A 377 -9.33 -7.07 7.88
CA ASN A 377 -8.59 -7.87 6.93
C ASN A 377 -7.30 -8.40 7.52
N SER A 378 -6.83 -9.50 6.98
CA SER A 378 -5.53 -10.07 7.31
C SER A 378 -4.94 -10.82 6.13
N LEU A 379 -3.65 -10.62 5.90
CA LEU A 379 -2.85 -11.51 5.07
C LEU A 379 -2.58 -12.80 5.86
N ALA A 380 -3.18 -13.89 5.42
CA ALA A 380 -3.08 -15.19 6.05
C ALA A 380 -2.78 -16.25 4.98
N GLU A 381 -1.64 -16.93 5.12
CA GLU A 381 -1.20 -18.02 4.23
C GLU A 381 -1.16 -17.66 2.73
N GLY A 382 -0.74 -16.40 2.44
CA GLY A 382 -0.50 -15.92 1.08
C GLY A 382 -1.72 -15.32 0.39
N VAL A 383 -2.84 -15.12 1.08
CA VAL A 383 -4.04 -14.43 0.58
C VAL A 383 -4.58 -13.44 1.61
N GLN A 384 -5.20 -12.36 1.15
CA GLN A 384 -5.83 -11.40 2.05
C GLN A 384 -7.29 -11.77 2.29
N GLY A 385 -7.56 -12.38 3.44
CA GLY A 385 -8.89 -12.77 3.87
C GLY A 385 -9.59 -11.72 4.72
N MET A 386 -10.91 -11.89 4.90
CA MET A 386 -11.75 -11.12 5.80
C MET A 386 -12.02 -11.91 7.08
N PHE A 387 -11.97 -11.22 8.21
CA PHE A 387 -12.13 -11.78 9.54
C PHE A 387 -13.12 -10.95 10.37
N ILE A 388 -13.65 -11.56 11.43
CA ILE A 388 -14.45 -10.89 12.43
C ILE A 388 -13.85 -11.17 13.82
N ALA A 389 -13.61 -10.10 14.57
CA ALA A 389 -13.37 -10.19 16.01
C ALA A 389 -14.72 -10.02 16.72
N LYS A 390 -15.23 -11.09 17.34
CA LYS A 390 -16.48 -11.12 18.10
C LYS A 390 -16.21 -10.66 19.51
N GLY A 391 -16.87 -9.60 19.94
CA GLY A 391 -16.78 -9.09 21.30
C GLY A 391 -17.48 -10.03 22.29
N PRO A 392 -17.12 -9.93 23.57
CA PRO A 392 -17.79 -10.71 24.63
C PRO A 392 -19.25 -10.27 24.81
N ASP A 393 -20.13 -11.21 25.17
CA ASP A 393 -21.54 -10.94 25.45
C ASP A 393 -21.78 -9.99 26.63
N PHE A 394 -20.76 -9.73 27.43
CA PHE A 394 -20.82 -8.90 28.63
C PHE A 394 -19.89 -7.68 28.48
N ASP A 395 -20.50 -6.52 28.43
CA ASP A 395 -19.79 -5.24 28.56
C ASP A 395 -19.56 -4.94 30.05
N ALA A 396 -18.29 -4.85 30.44
CA ALA A 396 -17.94 -4.49 31.81
C ALA A 396 -18.43 -3.08 32.12
N PRO A 397 -19.05 -2.82 33.31
CA PRO A 397 -19.45 -1.48 33.69
C PRO A 397 -18.24 -0.52 33.75
N ALA A 398 -18.46 0.75 33.40
CA ALA A 398 -17.45 1.78 33.45
C ALA A 398 -16.72 1.81 34.81
N GLY A 399 -15.38 1.83 34.80
CA GLY A 399 -14.55 1.80 35.97
C GLY A 399 -14.45 0.42 36.67
N SER A 400 -14.99 -0.64 36.06
CA SER A 400 -14.89 -2.01 36.53
C SER A 400 -13.44 -2.47 36.60
N LYS A 401 -13.08 -3.24 37.67
CA LYS A 401 -11.82 -3.98 37.72
C LYS A 401 -11.92 -5.37 37.08
N ILE A 402 -13.07 -5.70 36.53
CA ILE A 402 -13.30 -6.98 35.85
C ILE A 402 -12.58 -6.90 34.48
N LYS A 403 -11.62 -7.76 34.27
CA LYS A 403 -11.01 -7.91 32.93
C LYS A 403 -12.12 -8.41 31.99
N PRO A 404 -12.36 -7.74 30.84
CA PRO A 404 -13.30 -8.25 29.85
C PRO A 404 -12.95 -9.67 29.42
N ALA A 405 -13.95 -10.46 29.05
CA ALA A 405 -13.69 -11.77 28.45
C ALA A 405 -12.90 -11.57 27.13
N PRO A 406 -12.08 -12.55 26.72
CA PRO A 406 -11.29 -12.43 25.49
C PRO A 406 -12.21 -12.33 24.27
N TRP A 407 -11.79 -11.58 23.29
CA TRP A 407 -12.40 -11.54 21.97
C TRP A 407 -12.11 -12.84 21.21
N LYS A 408 -12.99 -13.19 20.29
CA LYS A 408 -12.84 -14.40 19.48
C LYS A 408 -12.75 -14.02 18.01
N VAL A 409 -11.63 -14.36 17.37
CA VAL A 409 -11.43 -14.12 15.94
C VAL A 409 -11.90 -15.33 15.13
N GLU A 410 -12.72 -15.07 14.11
CA GLU A 410 -13.18 -16.07 13.14
C GLU A 410 -12.91 -15.57 11.72
N ARG A 411 -12.55 -16.49 10.82
CA ARG A 411 -12.40 -16.18 9.39
C ARG A 411 -13.78 -16.22 8.70
N ILE A 412 -14.04 -15.24 7.83
CA ILE A 412 -15.27 -15.12 7.05
C ILE A 412 -15.09 -15.72 5.66
N THR A 413 -13.99 -15.39 4.99
CA THR A 413 -13.69 -15.90 3.65
C THR A 413 -13.12 -17.32 3.69
N ASP A 414 -13.45 -18.15 2.72
CA ASP A 414 -12.98 -19.54 2.65
C ASP A 414 -11.46 -19.59 2.44
N GLU A 415 -10.77 -20.54 3.11
CA GLU A 415 -9.30 -20.64 3.11
C GLU A 415 -8.72 -21.05 1.76
N ASP A 416 -9.48 -21.75 0.94
CA ASP A 416 -9.06 -22.25 -0.37
C ASP A 416 -9.44 -21.31 -1.53
N MET A 417 -9.99 -20.13 -1.23
CA MET A 417 -10.21 -19.07 -2.21
C MET A 417 -8.95 -18.21 -2.36
N TRP A 418 -8.34 -18.24 -3.55
CA TRP A 418 -7.14 -17.47 -3.86
C TRP A 418 -7.49 -16.10 -4.42
N TYR A 419 -8.04 -15.24 -3.55
CA TYR A 419 -8.36 -13.84 -3.84
C TYR A 419 -7.90 -12.95 -2.69
N ASP A 420 -7.60 -11.70 -3.01
CA ASP A 420 -7.36 -10.66 -2.01
C ASP A 420 -8.60 -9.79 -1.88
N PHE A 421 -9.16 -9.70 -0.67
CA PHE A 421 -10.32 -8.88 -0.34
C PHE A 421 -9.89 -7.58 0.34
N GLY A 422 -10.49 -6.45 -0.07
CA GLY A 422 -10.36 -5.18 0.63
C GLY A 422 -11.16 -5.15 1.93
N SER A 423 -10.94 -4.11 2.76
CA SER A 423 -11.80 -3.87 3.91
C SER A 423 -13.23 -3.55 3.49
N PRO A 424 -14.24 -3.99 4.26
CA PRO A 424 -15.61 -3.64 3.95
C PRO A 424 -15.82 -2.11 3.97
N PHE A 425 -16.34 -1.55 2.90
CA PHE A 425 -16.75 -0.16 2.89
C PHE A 425 -18.19 0.03 3.36
N HIS A 426 -18.96 -1.07 3.49
CA HIS A 426 -20.29 -1.07 4.06
C HIS A 426 -20.64 -2.46 4.63
N VAL A 427 -21.35 -2.48 5.76
CA VAL A 427 -21.85 -3.68 6.43
C VAL A 427 -23.36 -3.56 6.54
N ALA A 428 -24.10 -4.55 6.03
CA ALA A 428 -25.56 -4.61 6.09
C ALA A 428 -26.02 -5.86 6.83
N GLU A 429 -26.81 -5.68 7.89
CA GLU A 429 -27.53 -6.75 8.58
C GLU A 429 -28.83 -7.03 7.83
N ASN A 430 -29.03 -8.27 7.40
CA ASN A 430 -30.20 -8.68 6.63
C ASN A 430 -31.34 -9.17 7.53
N GLU A 431 -32.58 -9.10 7.04
CA GLU A 431 -33.76 -9.53 7.79
C GLU A 431 -33.76 -11.04 8.15
N ASP A 432 -33.01 -11.84 7.41
CA ASP A 432 -32.84 -13.28 7.65
C ASP A 432 -31.76 -13.63 8.68
N GLY A 433 -31.13 -12.60 9.28
CA GLY A 433 -30.05 -12.74 10.25
C GLY A 433 -28.66 -12.95 9.63
N SER A 434 -28.54 -12.95 8.31
CA SER A 434 -27.24 -12.95 7.65
C SER A 434 -26.65 -11.54 7.61
N THR A 435 -25.32 -11.43 7.48
CA THR A 435 -24.60 -10.15 7.31
C THR A 435 -23.99 -10.09 5.93
N THR A 436 -24.19 -8.99 5.21
CA THR A 436 -23.54 -8.73 3.92
C THR A 436 -22.45 -7.67 4.07
N LEU A 437 -21.23 -8.03 3.71
CA LEU A 437 -20.06 -7.16 3.67
C LEU A 437 -19.83 -6.74 2.21
N TYR A 438 -19.96 -5.45 1.93
CA TYR A 438 -19.64 -4.89 0.62
C TYR A 438 -18.18 -4.49 0.61
N THR A 439 -17.40 -5.09 -0.28
CA THR A 439 -15.95 -4.97 -0.32
C THR A 439 -15.41 -4.88 -1.75
N THR A 440 -14.12 -4.72 -1.89
CA THR A 440 -13.38 -4.91 -3.14
C THR A 440 -12.69 -6.27 -3.14
N TRP A 441 -12.41 -6.82 -4.31
CA TRP A 441 -11.64 -8.03 -4.47
C TRP A 441 -10.81 -8.00 -5.74
N CYS A 442 -9.71 -8.74 -5.75
CA CYS A 442 -8.86 -8.94 -6.93
C CYS A 442 -8.14 -10.28 -6.84
N SER A 443 -7.46 -10.64 -7.92
CA SER A 443 -6.46 -11.70 -7.91
C SER A 443 -5.31 -11.39 -8.86
N MET A 444 -4.31 -12.26 -8.95
CA MET A 444 -3.29 -12.15 -9.98
C MET A 444 -3.86 -12.19 -11.41
N ASP A 445 -5.11 -12.64 -11.57
CA ASP A 445 -5.80 -12.81 -12.85
C ASP A 445 -6.59 -11.59 -13.30
N PHE A 446 -7.03 -10.75 -12.38
CA PHE A 446 -7.87 -9.59 -12.68
C PHE A 446 -7.70 -8.46 -11.66
N PRO A 447 -7.85 -7.19 -12.12
CA PRO A 447 -7.77 -6.03 -11.24
C PRO A 447 -9.00 -5.90 -10.33
N THR A 448 -8.94 -4.92 -9.43
CA THR A 448 -9.97 -4.65 -8.42
C THR A 448 -11.37 -4.49 -9.01
N GLU A 449 -12.32 -5.24 -8.45
CA GLU A 449 -13.76 -5.20 -8.70
C GLU A 449 -14.53 -5.11 -7.37
N LEU A 450 -15.83 -4.82 -7.41
CA LEU A 450 -16.71 -4.82 -6.24
C LEU A 450 -17.34 -6.19 -6.00
N MET A 451 -17.49 -6.55 -4.71
CA MET A 451 -18.00 -7.83 -4.25
C MET A 451 -18.95 -7.65 -3.05
N ALA A 452 -20.02 -8.42 -3.00
CA ALA A 452 -20.81 -8.64 -1.80
C ALA A 452 -20.48 -10.02 -1.22
N VAL A 453 -20.05 -10.06 0.03
CA VAL A 453 -19.76 -11.28 0.79
C VAL A 453 -20.83 -11.42 1.87
N THR A 454 -21.76 -12.36 1.70
CA THR A 454 -22.84 -12.60 2.67
C THR A 454 -22.50 -13.81 3.52
N THR A 455 -22.39 -13.60 4.83
CA THR A 455 -22.10 -14.66 5.81
C THR A 455 -23.31 -14.97 6.67
N SER A 456 -23.51 -16.25 7.00
CA SER A 456 -24.59 -16.76 7.83
C SER A 456 -24.17 -18.05 8.53
N ASP A 457 -25.04 -18.62 9.38
CA ASP A 457 -24.81 -19.93 9.99
C ASP A 457 -24.70 -21.10 8.98
N PHE A 458 -25.12 -20.86 7.73
CA PHE A 458 -25.06 -21.84 6.65
C PHE A 458 -23.84 -21.73 5.75
N GLY A 459 -22.92 -20.76 6.04
CA GLY A 459 -21.71 -20.51 5.27
C GLY A 459 -21.68 -19.14 4.61
N THR A 460 -20.68 -18.94 3.74
CA THR A 460 -20.41 -17.67 3.06
C THR A 460 -20.79 -17.77 1.59
N ARG A 461 -21.44 -16.73 1.07
CA ARG A 461 -21.82 -16.58 -0.34
C ARG A 461 -21.13 -15.32 -0.92
N TYR A 462 -20.62 -15.44 -2.13
CA TYR A 462 -19.92 -14.40 -2.87
C TYR A 462 -20.75 -13.97 -4.08
N THR A 463 -20.94 -12.66 -4.24
CA THR A 463 -21.67 -12.09 -5.39
C THR A 463 -20.84 -10.95 -5.98
N SER A 464 -20.33 -11.16 -7.20
CA SER A 464 -19.62 -10.10 -7.94
C SER A 464 -20.63 -9.00 -8.32
N ILE A 465 -20.26 -7.75 -8.05
CA ILE A 465 -21.09 -6.57 -8.36
C ILE A 465 -20.63 -5.92 -9.66
N THR A 466 -19.33 -5.74 -9.84
CA THR A 466 -18.80 -5.14 -11.07
C THR A 466 -17.95 -6.10 -11.87
N LEU A 467 -17.86 -5.85 -13.17
CA LEU A 467 -17.00 -6.52 -14.13
C LEU A 467 -16.45 -5.47 -15.10
N GLU A 468 -15.86 -4.39 -14.54
CA GLU A 468 -15.42 -3.20 -15.28
C GLU A 468 -14.47 -3.53 -16.44
N ASN A 469 -13.60 -4.50 -16.19
CA ASN A 469 -12.54 -4.90 -17.11
C ASN A 469 -12.85 -6.16 -17.93
N SER A 470 -14.07 -6.67 -17.88
CA SER A 470 -14.48 -7.92 -18.57
C SER A 470 -14.22 -7.91 -20.08
N HIS A 471 -14.31 -6.75 -20.73
CA HIS A 471 -14.09 -6.58 -22.17
C HIS A 471 -12.63 -6.85 -22.58
N ILE A 472 -11.67 -6.62 -21.70
CA ILE A 472 -10.26 -6.98 -21.91
C ILE A 472 -10.01 -8.41 -21.44
N LEU A 473 -10.45 -8.75 -20.23
CA LEU A 473 -10.22 -10.06 -19.61
C LEU A 473 -10.74 -11.22 -20.45
N SER A 474 -11.90 -11.06 -21.10
CA SER A 474 -12.48 -12.08 -21.98
C SER A 474 -11.69 -12.36 -23.26
N GLN A 475 -10.75 -11.48 -23.62
CA GLN A 475 -9.86 -11.66 -24.77
C GLN A 475 -8.53 -12.32 -24.38
N LEU A 476 -8.20 -12.39 -23.08
CA LEU A 476 -6.95 -12.99 -22.61
C LEU A 476 -7.05 -14.50 -22.54
N ALA A 477 -5.98 -15.18 -22.92
CA ALA A 477 -5.86 -16.61 -22.75
C ALA A 477 -5.75 -16.96 -21.25
N GLU A 478 -6.31 -18.09 -20.87
CA GLU A 478 -6.21 -18.64 -19.53
C GLU A 478 -4.77 -19.08 -19.25
N HIS A 479 -4.35 -18.93 -18.00
CA HIS A 479 -3.10 -19.49 -17.49
C HIS A 479 -3.38 -20.27 -16.20
N GLU A 480 -2.43 -21.07 -15.77
CA GLU A 480 -2.51 -21.85 -14.53
C GLU A 480 -1.64 -21.21 -13.46
N THR A 481 -2.16 -21.14 -12.23
CA THR A 481 -1.41 -20.77 -11.02
C THR A 481 -1.39 -21.97 -10.07
N GLU A 482 -0.22 -22.30 -9.53
CA GLU A 482 -0.01 -23.41 -8.59
C GLU A 482 0.54 -22.89 -7.27
N ALA A 483 0.05 -23.41 -6.14
CA ALA A 483 0.63 -23.22 -4.82
C ALA A 483 1.57 -24.38 -4.50
N ARG A 484 2.88 -24.13 -4.45
CA ARG A 484 3.91 -25.11 -4.07
C ARG A 484 4.45 -24.80 -2.69
N TRP A 485 4.40 -25.79 -1.80
CA TRP A 485 5.05 -25.73 -0.50
C TRP A 485 6.43 -26.38 -0.56
N LEU A 486 7.47 -25.57 -0.58
CA LEU A 486 8.85 -26.02 -0.68
C LEU A 486 9.48 -26.17 0.71
N ASP A 487 10.37 -27.16 0.85
CA ASP A 487 11.19 -27.31 2.05
C ASP A 487 12.39 -26.36 1.99
N THR A 488 12.52 -25.50 3.01
CA THR A 488 13.69 -24.64 3.18
C THR A 488 14.90 -25.45 3.65
N VAL A 489 16.11 -24.87 3.61
CA VAL A 489 17.35 -25.55 4.01
C VAL A 489 17.36 -26.01 5.47
N ASP A 490 16.54 -25.38 6.32
CA ASP A 490 16.35 -25.71 7.73
C ASP A 490 15.06 -26.51 8.02
N GLY A 491 14.39 -27.01 6.96
CA GLY A 491 13.25 -27.93 7.05
C GLY A 491 11.90 -27.25 7.35
N LYS A 492 11.81 -25.93 7.24
CA LYS A 492 10.54 -25.20 7.31
C LYS A 492 9.83 -25.25 5.96
N LYS A 493 8.54 -24.93 5.93
CA LYS A 493 7.73 -24.87 4.71
C LYS A 493 7.57 -23.44 4.21
N MET A 494 7.82 -23.24 2.92
CA MET A 494 7.70 -21.95 2.24
C MET A 494 6.69 -22.05 1.10
N LEU A 495 5.60 -21.26 1.16
CA LEU A 495 4.66 -21.14 0.04
C LEU A 495 5.37 -20.44 -1.13
N THR A 496 5.28 -21.03 -2.29
CA THR A 496 5.77 -20.47 -3.55
C THR A 496 4.66 -20.56 -4.59
N TRP A 497 4.16 -19.41 -5.04
CA TRP A 497 3.25 -19.38 -6.17
C TRP A 497 4.03 -19.58 -7.45
N VAL A 498 3.50 -20.38 -8.37
CA VAL A 498 4.06 -20.61 -9.70
C VAL A 498 2.98 -20.33 -10.74
N LEU A 499 3.23 -19.33 -11.58
CA LEU A 499 2.33 -19.01 -12.69
C LEU A 499 2.94 -19.55 -13.98
N TYR A 500 2.13 -20.26 -14.74
CA TYR A 500 2.54 -20.84 -16.02
C TYR A 500 2.14 -19.93 -17.19
N PRO A 501 2.93 -19.94 -18.30
CA PRO A 501 2.52 -19.25 -19.53
C PRO A 501 1.14 -19.71 -20.01
N PRO A 502 0.36 -18.85 -20.70
CA PRO A 502 -0.84 -19.30 -21.37
C PRO A 502 -0.58 -20.49 -22.31
N GLN A 503 -1.49 -21.45 -22.31
CA GLN A 503 -1.37 -22.68 -23.11
C GLN A 503 -0.09 -23.48 -22.76
N PHE A 504 0.30 -23.52 -21.50
CA PHE A 504 1.46 -24.25 -21.03
C PHE A 504 1.45 -25.72 -21.47
N ASP A 505 2.58 -26.17 -22.01
CA ASP A 505 2.79 -27.56 -22.46
C ASP A 505 4.07 -28.11 -21.79
N PRO A 506 3.96 -29.03 -20.83
CA PRO A 506 5.11 -29.53 -20.07
C PRO A 506 6.11 -30.29 -20.92
N SER A 507 5.83 -30.58 -22.20
CA SER A 507 6.77 -31.17 -23.15
C SER A 507 7.70 -30.15 -23.82
N LYS A 508 7.44 -28.87 -23.64
CA LYS A 508 8.26 -27.76 -24.15
C LYS A 508 9.11 -27.17 -23.05
N THR A 509 10.11 -26.38 -23.42
CA THR A 509 10.95 -25.65 -22.49
C THR A 509 10.58 -24.15 -22.45
N TYR A 510 10.66 -23.57 -21.26
CA TYR A 510 10.33 -22.17 -20.99
C TYR A 510 11.42 -21.54 -20.11
N PRO A 511 11.72 -20.27 -20.29
CA PRO A 511 12.48 -19.52 -19.31
C PRO A 511 11.63 -19.25 -18.06
N ALA A 512 12.28 -19.09 -16.90
CA ALA A 512 11.63 -18.76 -15.65
C ALA A 512 12.13 -17.44 -15.06
N ILE A 513 11.31 -16.80 -14.24
CA ILE A 513 11.64 -15.60 -13.47
C ILE A 513 11.35 -15.86 -12.00
N THR A 514 12.35 -15.76 -11.14
CA THR A 514 12.17 -15.72 -9.68
C THR A 514 12.02 -14.28 -9.24
N ILE A 515 10.92 -13.95 -8.58
CA ILE A 515 10.68 -12.62 -8.04
C ILE A 515 11.24 -12.52 -6.62
N CYS A 516 12.19 -11.62 -6.44
CA CYS A 516 12.71 -11.24 -5.14
C CYS A 516 11.83 -10.12 -4.57
N LEU A 517 11.12 -10.42 -3.49
CA LEU A 517 10.16 -9.51 -2.86
C LEU A 517 10.87 -8.34 -2.18
N GLY A 518 10.36 -7.11 -2.40
CA GLY A 518 10.74 -5.91 -1.66
C GLY A 518 10.17 -5.89 -0.23
N GLY A 519 10.39 -4.82 0.46
CA GLY A 519 10.01 -4.64 1.86
C GLY A 519 11.23 -4.34 2.71
N PRO A 520 11.81 -5.28 3.47
CA PRO A 520 11.88 -6.75 3.29
C PRO A 520 10.66 -7.53 3.78
N GLN A 521 9.90 -6.99 4.73
CA GLN A 521 8.71 -7.64 5.23
C GLN A 521 7.51 -7.27 4.34
N GLY A 522 6.97 -8.25 3.65
CA GLY A 522 5.85 -8.13 2.73
C GLY A 522 5.34 -9.51 2.31
N THR A 523 4.34 -9.58 1.47
CA THR A 523 3.75 -10.84 0.99
C THR A 523 3.54 -10.81 -0.51
N LEU A 524 3.92 -11.89 -1.19
CA LEU A 524 3.50 -12.18 -2.55
C LEU A 524 2.13 -12.88 -2.45
N SER A 525 1.07 -12.05 -2.41
CA SER A 525 -0.33 -12.48 -2.30
C SER A 525 -0.96 -12.62 -3.68
N GLN A 526 -2.28 -12.72 -3.71
CA GLN A 526 -3.05 -12.74 -4.95
C GLN A 526 -3.31 -11.34 -5.53
N GLY A 527 -2.71 -10.29 -4.96
CA GLY A 527 -2.96 -8.91 -5.37
C GLY A 527 -2.59 -8.60 -6.82
N TRP A 528 -3.46 -7.84 -7.51
CA TRP A 528 -3.16 -7.30 -8.83
C TRP A 528 -2.22 -6.10 -8.76
N SER A 529 -1.19 -6.07 -9.58
CA SER A 529 -0.26 -4.94 -9.68
C SER A 529 -0.22 -4.37 -11.10
N TYR A 530 -0.20 -3.05 -11.22
CA TYR A 530 0.04 -2.34 -12.48
C TYR A 530 1.54 -2.07 -12.75
N ARG A 531 2.41 -2.40 -11.80
CA ARG A 531 3.87 -2.25 -11.92
C ARG A 531 4.54 -3.61 -12.10
N TRP A 532 4.42 -4.50 -11.13
CA TRP A 532 4.94 -5.86 -11.15
C TRP A 532 3.77 -6.83 -11.36
N ASN A 533 3.31 -6.94 -12.62
CA ASN A 533 2.17 -7.80 -12.96
C ASN A 533 2.65 -9.19 -13.37
N TYR A 534 2.36 -10.18 -12.55
CA TYR A 534 2.83 -11.56 -12.76
C TYR A 534 2.12 -12.25 -13.92
N ARG A 535 0.84 -11.94 -14.14
CA ARG A 535 0.12 -12.44 -15.31
C ARG A 535 0.73 -11.90 -16.62
N LEU A 536 1.12 -10.64 -16.65
CA LEU A 536 1.86 -10.08 -17.79
C LEU A 536 3.17 -10.83 -18.02
N MET A 537 3.96 -11.10 -16.97
CA MET A 537 5.23 -11.83 -17.08
C MET A 537 5.00 -13.25 -17.61
N ALA A 538 3.99 -13.96 -17.09
CA ALA A 538 3.61 -15.29 -17.59
C ALA A 538 3.16 -15.23 -19.06
N SER A 539 2.37 -14.21 -19.42
CA SER A 539 1.88 -13.99 -20.79
C SER A 539 3.01 -13.70 -21.81
N GLN A 540 4.17 -13.20 -21.33
CA GLN A 540 5.38 -13.06 -22.15
C GLN A 540 6.14 -14.38 -22.32
N GLY A 541 5.62 -15.52 -21.86
CA GLY A 541 6.16 -16.86 -22.04
C GLY A 541 7.13 -17.32 -20.96
N TYR A 542 7.09 -16.71 -19.77
CA TYR A 542 7.91 -17.10 -18.63
C TYR A 542 7.12 -17.89 -17.59
N VAL A 543 7.75 -18.89 -16.98
CA VAL A 543 7.27 -19.47 -15.72
C VAL A 543 7.65 -18.49 -14.60
N VAL A 544 6.65 -17.94 -13.89
CA VAL A 544 6.87 -16.93 -12.85
C VAL A 544 6.84 -17.58 -11.48
N VAL A 545 7.90 -17.40 -10.70
CA VAL A 545 8.14 -18.04 -9.41
C VAL A 545 8.14 -17.00 -8.31
N LEU A 546 7.21 -17.12 -7.37
CA LEU A 546 6.91 -16.13 -6.34
C LEU A 546 7.12 -16.73 -4.94
N PRO A 547 8.36 -16.84 -4.44
CA PRO A 547 8.62 -17.45 -3.14
C PRO A 547 8.29 -16.50 -2.00
N ASN A 548 7.39 -16.91 -1.10
CA ASN A 548 7.10 -16.25 0.17
C ASN A 548 8.16 -16.66 1.21
N ARG A 549 9.39 -16.22 0.97
CA ARG A 549 10.55 -16.53 1.82
C ARG A 549 10.37 -15.96 3.23
N ARG A 550 11.20 -16.37 4.19
CA ARG A 550 11.19 -15.78 5.55
C ARG A 550 11.32 -14.25 5.50
N GLY A 551 10.64 -13.56 6.40
CA GLY A 551 10.35 -12.13 6.34
C GLY A 551 8.99 -11.81 5.74
N THR A 552 8.26 -12.79 5.19
CA THR A 552 6.89 -12.61 4.69
C THR A 552 5.89 -12.51 5.84
N THR A 553 4.97 -11.53 5.78
CA THR A 553 4.06 -11.20 6.89
C THR A 553 2.86 -12.15 7.04
N ALA A 554 2.54 -12.93 6.02
CA ALA A 554 1.35 -13.78 5.98
C ALA A 554 1.45 -15.12 6.74
N PHE A 555 2.57 -15.43 7.39
CA PHE A 555 2.81 -16.72 8.04
C PHE A 555 3.07 -16.61 9.56
N GLY A 556 2.76 -15.46 10.13
CA GLY A 556 2.92 -15.13 11.54
C GLY A 556 4.25 -14.44 11.85
N GLN A 557 4.30 -13.81 13.05
CA GLN A 557 5.39 -12.92 13.44
C GLN A 557 6.75 -13.62 13.48
N GLU A 558 6.81 -14.89 13.94
CA GLU A 558 8.06 -15.66 13.93
C GLU A 558 8.69 -15.78 12.54
N TRP A 559 7.87 -16.00 11.48
CA TRP A 559 8.37 -16.06 10.11
C TRP A 559 8.82 -14.68 9.60
N THR A 560 8.07 -13.65 9.96
CA THR A 560 8.36 -12.26 9.61
C THR A 560 9.69 -11.78 10.20
N GLU A 561 9.94 -12.04 11.47
CA GLU A 561 11.11 -11.55 12.21
C GLU A 561 12.44 -12.20 11.79
N GLN A 562 12.40 -13.39 11.17
CA GLN A 562 13.62 -14.12 10.82
C GLN A 562 14.52 -13.39 9.82
N ILE A 563 14.04 -12.34 9.18
CA ILE A 563 14.85 -11.53 8.26
C ILE A 563 15.55 -10.37 8.96
N SER A 564 14.98 -9.84 10.04
CA SER A 564 15.55 -8.69 10.75
C SER A 564 16.88 -9.04 11.40
N GLY A 565 17.92 -8.26 11.07
CA GLY A 565 19.30 -8.51 11.47
C GLY A 565 19.99 -9.65 10.71
N ASP A 566 19.36 -10.20 9.65
CA ASP A 566 19.92 -11.30 8.84
C ASP A 566 19.58 -11.20 7.35
N TYR A 567 19.64 -10.03 6.77
CA TYR A 567 19.38 -9.80 5.34
C TYR A 567 20.20 -10.71 4.40
N PRO A 568 21.51 -10.91 4.61
CA PRO A 568 22.32 -11.80 3.77
C PRO A 568 22.21 -13.29 4.15
N GLY A 569 21.22 -13.65 4.98
CA GLY A 569 21.15 -14.96 5.61
C GLY A 569 20.25 -15.99 4.93
N LEU A 570 19.43 -16.65 5.76
CA LEU A 570 18.62 -17.78 5.32
C LEU A 570 17.55 -17.39 4.28
N ASN A 571 17.08 -16.15 4.27
CA ASN A 571 16.15 -15.65 3.25
C ASN A 571 16.76 -15.70 1.82
N MET A 572 18.08 -15.53 1.68
CA MET A 572 18.78 -15.73 0.41
C MET A 572 18.80 -17.20 0.01
N GLN A 573 18.93 -18.13 0.98
CA GLN A 573 18.84 -19.55 0.71
C GLN A 573 17.42 -19.97 0.30
N ASP A 574 16.39 -19.33 0.83
CA ASP A 574 15.00 -19.57 0.41
C ASP A 574 14.79 -19.26 -1.07
N TYR A 575 15.32 -18.11 -1.57
CA TYR A 575 15.31 -17.80 -3.01
C TYR A 575 16.07 -18.85 -3.83
N LEU A 576 17.24 -19.28 -3.38
CA LEU A 576 18.03 -20.30 -4.06
C LEU A 576 17.34 -21.66 -4.08
N VAL A 577 16.65 -22.05 -3.00
CA VAL A 577 15.84 -23.27 -2.95
C VAL A 577 14.72 -23.21 -3.98
N ALA A 578 13.96 -22.11 -4.01
CA ALA A 578 12.87 -21.95 -4.98
C ALA A 578 13.39 -22.01 -6.42
N ALA A 579 14.45 -21.26 -6.73
CA ALA A 579 15.04 -21.22 -8.06
C ALA A 579 15.59 -22.59 -8.50
N ARG A 580 16.34 -23.28 -7.64
CA ARG A 580 16.88 -24.64 -7.94
C ARG A 580 15.77 -25.66 -8.15
N THR A 581 14.71 -25.61 -7.34
CA THR A 581 13.57 -26.53 -7.47
C THR A 581 12.88 -26.35 -8.81
N ILE A 582 12.65 -25.10 -9.23
CA ILE A 582 12.00 -24.82 -10.52
C ILE A 582 12.96 -25.09 -11.70
N LYS A 583 14.25 -24.75 -11.58
CA LYS A 583 15.27 -25.04 -12.63
C LYS A 583 15.47 -26.54 -12.87
N ALA A 584 15.14 -27.37 -11.89
CA ALA A 584 15.20 -28.83 -12.02
C ALA A 584 14.01 -29.46 -12.77
N GLU A 585 12.96 -28.68 -13.02
CA GLU A 585 11.80 -29.12 -13.79
C GLU A 585 12.18 -29.30 -15.27
N PRO A 586 11.72 -30.39 -15.94
CA PRO A 586 12.12 -30.69 -17.32
C PRO A 586 11.68 -29.63 -18.34
N TYR A 587 10.75 -28.81 -17.98
CA TYR A 587 10.21 -27.72 -18.81
C TYR A 587 10.88 -26.37 -18.56
N VAL A 588 11.87 -26.26 -17.67
CA VAL A 588 12.63 -25.02 -17.42
C VAL A 588 14.04 -25.14 -17.96
N ASP A 589 14.41 -24.19 -18.83
CA ASP A 589 15.75 -24.13 -19.44
C ASP A 589 16.65 -23.13 -18.68
N LYS A 590 16.24 -21.87 -18.64
CA LYS A 590 16.97 -20.80 -18.00
C LYS A 590 16.12 -20.10 -16.94
N ILE A 591 16.76 -19.46 -15.96
CA ILE A 591 16.07 -18.76 -14.90
C ILE A 591 16.74 -17.42 -14.57
N ALA A 592 15.95 -16.36 -14.50
CA ALA A 592 16.40 -15.05 -14.03
C ALA A 592 15.89 -14.78 -12.61
N ALA A 593 16.56 -13.87 -11.89
CA ALA A 593 16.02 -13.27 -10.67
C ALA A 593 15.81 -11.76 -10.86
N CYS A 594 14.64 -11.27 -10.46
CA CYS A 594 14.24 -9.88 -10.58
C CYS A 594 13.65 -9.40 -9.26
N GLY A 595 13.95 -8.16 -8.85
CA GLY A 595 13.41 -7.60 -7.63
C GLY A 595 13.59 -6.11 -7.50
N ALA A 596 12.78 -5.49 -6.64
CA ALA A 596 12.83 -4.06 -6.36
C ALA A 596 13.08 -3.77 -4.88
N SER A 597 13.69 -2.63 -4.56
CA SER A 597 13.95 -2.18 -3.20
C SER A 597 14.82 -3.23 -2.45
N TYR A 598 14.36 -3.73 -1.32
CA TYR A 598 14.99 -4.89 -0.69
C TYR A 598 15.09 -6.11 -1.65
N GLY A 599 14.13 -6.27 -2.56
CA GLY A 599 14.23 -7.29 -3.63
C GLY A 599 15.39 -7.03 -4.59
N GLY A 600 15.70 -5.76 -4.85
CA GLY A 600 16.91 -5.34 -5.58
C GLY A 600 18.21 -5.61 -4.80
N TYR A 601 18.20 -5.39 -3.47
CA TYR A 601 19.27 -5.86 -2.58
C TYR A 601 19.47 -7.37 -2.73
N SER A 602 18.37 -8.12 -2.66
CA SER A 602 18.43 -9.59 -2.81
C SER A 602 19.06 -10.01 -4.14
N VAL A 603 18.70 -9.32 -5.23
CA VAL A 603 19.32 -9.55 -6.55
C VAL A 603 20.82 -9.29 -6.51
N TYR A 604 21.27 -8.15 -5.97
CA TYR A 604 22.70 -7.84 -5.88
C TYR A 604 23.47 -8.83 -4.98
N ASN A 605 22.85 -9.27 -3.88
CA ASN A 605 23.44 -10.28 -3.00
C ASN A 605 23.53 -11.63 -3.72
N LEU A 606 22.44 -12.06 -4.37
CA LEU A 606 22.40 -13.29 -5.16
C LEU A 606 23.43 -13.29 -6.30
N CYS A 607 23.70 -12.16 -6.95
CA CYS A 607 24.79 -12.03 -7.94
C CYS A 607 26.13 -12.54 -7.40
N GLY A 608 26.38 -12.38 -6.10
CA GLY A 608 27.63 -12.77 -5.47
C GLY A 608 27.66 -14.19 -4.88
N ILE A 609 26.50 -14.87 -4.73
CA ILE A 609 26.41 -16.14 -3.99
C ILE A 609 25.69 -17.27 -4.73
N HIS A 610 25.05 -17.01 -5.89
CA HIS A 610 24.18 -18.00 -6.55
C HIS A 610 24.94 -19.18 -7.20
N GLY A 611 26.27 -19.06 -7.42
CA GLY A 611 26.99 -19.97 -8.29
C GLY A 611 26.48 -19.86 -9.73
N ASP A 612 25.98 -20.96 -10.29
CA ASP A 612 25.45 -21.03 -11.66
C ASP A 612 23.92 -21.22 -11.70
N VAL A 613 23.19 -20.79 -10.67
CA VAL A 613 21.73 -20.96 -10.62
C VAL A 613 21.02 -20.05 -11.61
N PHE A 614 21.34 -18.76 -11.59
CA PHE A 614 20.67 -17.76 -12.42
C PHE A 614 21.45 -17.42 -13.69
N ASP A 615 20.73 -17.17 -14.77
CA ASP A 615 21.25 -16.86 -16.09
C ASP A 615 21.21 -15.35 -16.40
N ALA A 616 20.37 -14.58 -15.69
CA ALA A 616 20.28 -13.13 -15.76
C ALA A 616 19.69 -12.52 -14.49
N PHE A 617 19.95 -11.24 -14.29
CA PHE A 617 19.45 -10.45 -13.16
C PHE A 617 18.84 -9.11 -13.59
N ILE A 618 17.78 -8.66 -12.87
CA ILE A 618 17.27 -7.29 -12.92
C ILE A 618 17.09 -6.78 -11.51
N ALA A 619 17.82 -5.74 -11.13
CA ALA A 619 17.67 -5.03 -9.85
C ALA A 619 17.05 -3.64 -10.09
N HIS A 620 15.89 -3.39 -9.48
CA HIS A 620 15.21 -2.11 -9.54
C HIS A 620 15.31 -1.42 -8.17
N ALA A 621 15.81 -0.18 -8.14
CA ALA A 621 15.93 0.63 -6.93
C ALA A 621 16.50 -0.19 -5.75
N GLY A 622 17.55 -0.99 -6.02
CA GLY A 622 18.11 -1.96 -5.09
C GLY A 622 19.17 -1.34 -4.19
N ILE A 623 19.22 -1.79 -2.93
CA ILE A 623 20.25 -1.43 -1.98
C ILE A 623 21.53 -2.21 -2.33
N PHE A 624 22.61 -1.49 -2.63
CA PHE A 624 23.89 -2.07 -3.04
C PHE A 624 24.95 -1.97 -1.96
N ASN A 625 25.07 -0.78 -1.35
CA ASN A 625 25.99 -0.51 -0.25
C ASN A 625 25.19 -0.10 0.99
N GLU A 626 25.09 -1.01 1.94
CA GLU A 626 24.30 -0.83 3.15
C GLU A 626 24.83 0.27 4.07
N GLU A 627 26.15 0.49 4.14
CA GLU A 627 26.71 1.59 4.93
C GLU A 627 26.26 2.94 4.35
N HIS A 628 26.31 3.10 3.03
CA HIS A 628 25.87 4.31 2.37
C HIS A 628 24.36 4.49 2.44
N MET A 629 23.60 3.40 2.27
CA MET A 629 22.13 3.39 2.40
C MET A 629 21.69 3.92 3.77
N TYR A 630 22.27 3.42 4.86
CA TYR A 630 21.98 3.90 6.22
C TYR A 630 22.15 5.41 6.36
N MET A 631 23.21 5.98 5.75
CA MET A 631 23.51 7.41 5.88
C MET A 631 22.74 8.33 4.94
N THR A 632 21.98 7.78 3.98
CA THR A 632 21.37 8.58 2.91
C THR A 632 19.88 8.35 2.69
N THR A 633 19.30 7.30 3.27
CA THR A 633 17.85 7.04 3.19
C THR A 633 17.04 8.09 3.97
N GLU A 634 15.84 8.37 3.50
CA GLU A 634 14.89 9.22 4.24
C GLU A 634 14.22 8.49 5.43
N GLU A 635 14.17 7.16 5.41
CA GLU A 635 13.58 6.31 6.46
C GLU A 635 14.63 5.71 7.40
N LEU A 636 15.34 6.54 8.14
CA LEU A 636 16.49 6.10 8.93
C LEU A 636 16.14 5.11 10.06
N TRP A 637 14.92 5.16 10.64
CA TRP A 637 14.43 4.21 11.65
C TRP A 637 14.52 2.77 11.17
N PHE A 638 14.19 2.52 9.91
CA PHE A 638 14.14 1.20 9.32
C PHE A 638 15.50 0.47 9.32
N PRO A 639 16.57 0.98 8.65
CA PRO A 639 17.86 0.31 8.69
C PRO A 639 18.49 0.35 10.09
N ASN A 640 18.19 1.36 10.90
CA ASN A 640 18.70 1.43 12.26
C ASN A 640 18.18 0.29 13.13
N PHE A 641 16.93 -0.10 12.97
CA PHE A 641 16.34 -1.24 13.66
C PHE A 641 16.75 -2.57 12.98
N ASP A 642 16.50 -2.71 11.70
CA ASP A 642 16.57 -4.00 11.01
C ASP A 642 18.00 -4.52 10.83
N ASN A 643 19.00 -3.64 10.63
CA ASN A 643 20.39 -4.09 10.46
C ASN A 643 21.01 -4.62 11.75
N GLY A 644 20.60 -4.10 12.92
CA GLY A 644 21.10 -4.54 14.23
C GLY A 644 20.27 -5.66 14.86
N GLY A 645 19.02 -5.80 14.47
CA GLY A 645 18.05 -6.65 15.13
C GLY A 645 17.62 -6.12 16.50
N LEU A 646 16.83 -6.92 17.24
CA LEU A 646 16.34 -6.58 18.57
C LEU A 646 17.41 -6.76 19.63
N HIS A 647 17.59 -5.75 20.47
CA HIS A 647 18.43 -5.78 21.65
C HIS A 647 17.70 -5.13 22.83
N GLU A 648 17.78 -5.77 24.00
CA GLU A 648 17.46 -5.07 25.26
C GLU A 648 18.64 -4.15 25.60
N ALA A 649 18.37 -2.88 25.84
CA ALA A 649 19.38 -1.92 26.25
C ALA A 649 18.80 -0.87 27.20
N GLU A 650 19.66 -0.35 28.05
CA GLU A 650 19.35 0.82 28.83
C GLU A 650 19.47 2.08 27.95
N PHE A 651 18.58 3.05 28.19
CA PHE A 651 18.66 4.34 27.54
C PHE A 651 19.96 5.06 27.92
N ASP A 652 20.78 5.42 26.94
CA ASP A 652 21.94 6.28 27.15
C ASP A 652 21.56 7.73 26.77
N PRO A 653 21.41 8.63 27.75
CA PRO A 653 21.03 10.01 27.50
C PRO A 653 22.09 10.82 26.74
N ARG A 654 23.30 10.29 26.58
CA ARG A 654 24.39 10.96 25.82
C ARG A 654 24.25 10.76 24.33
N VAL A 655 23.46 9.78 23.87
CA VAL A 655 23.26 9.52 22.44
C VAL A 655 22.71 10.79 21.76
N GLY A 656 23.43 11.25 20.73
CA GLY A 656 23.12 12.49 20.04
C GLY A 656 23.61 13.77 20.71
N THR A 657 24.39 13.67 21.81
CA THR A 657 25.12 14.82 22.39
C THR A 657 26.47 15.03 21.68
N PRO A 658 27.16 16.22 21.88
CA PRO A 658 28.51 16.43 21.37
C PRO A 658 29.54 15.39 21.85
N GLU A 659 29.35 14.82 23.06
CA GLU A 659 30.22 13.81 23.65
C GLU A 659 29.96 12.40 23.07
N CYS A 660 28.74 12.16 22.56
CA CYS A 660 28.32 10.90 21.97
C CYS A 660 27.29 11.17 20.87
N PRO A 661 27.72 11.70 19.69
CA PRO A 661 26.81 12.25 18.67
C PRO A 661 25.87 11.21 18.06
N VAL A 662 26.25 9.94 18.07
CA VAL A 662 25.44 8.84 17.48
C VAL A 662 25.43 7.61 18.37
N GLY A 663 25.94 7.71 19.52
CA GLY A 663 26.19 6.60 20.44
C GLY A 663 27.64 6.12 20.36
N PRO A 664 28.15 5.58 21.45
CA PRO A 664 29.43 4.90 21.45
C PRO A 664 29.36 3.71 20.48
N ALA A 665 30.52 3.32 19.98
CA ALA A 665 30.61 2.17 19.09
C ALA A 665 29.89 0.96 19.74
N GLY A 666 28.90 0.43 19.04
CA GLY A 666 28.08 -0.67 19.52
C GLY A 666 26.79 -0.31 20.23
N ASP A 667 26.56 0.95 20.57
CA ASP A 667 25.39 1.26 21.42
C ASP A 667 24.13 1.60 20.61
N GLY A 668 24.23 2.03 19.35
CA GLY A 668 23.05 2.41 18.56
C GLY A 668 22.19 3.50 19.21
N VAL A 669 21.03 3.76 18.68
CA VAL A 669 20.02 4.66 19.27
C VAL A 669 19.03 3.85 20.08
N THR A 670 18.66 4.35 21.25
CA THR A 670 17.68 3.68 22.13
C THR A 670 16.39 4.51 22.21
N PHE A 671 15.27 3.88 21.88
CA PHE A 671 13.93 4.42 22.05
C PHE A 671 13.08 3.40 22.81
N GLY A 672 12.24 3.87 23.73
CA GLY A 672 11.33 3.00 24.47
C GLY A 672 11.99 1.83 25.24
N GLY A 673 13.31 1.89 25.51
CA GLY A 673 14.06 0.82 26.15
C GLY A 673 14.59 -0.26 25.20
N ILE A 674 14.39 -0.13 23.89
CA ILE A 674 14.90 -1.05 22.87
C ILE A 674 16.09 -0.41 22.17
N LYS A 675 17.23 -1.10 22.19
CA LYS A 675 18.44 -0.67 21.49
C LYS A 675 18.35 -1.07 20.01
N GLN A 676 18.52 -0.09 19.15
CA GLN A 676 18.57 -0.26 17.71
C GLN A 676 20.04 -0.18 17.25
N GLY A 677 20.70 -1.34 17.20
CA GLY A 677 22.16 -1.41 16.99
C GLY A 677 22.60 -1.39 15.53
N GLY A 678 21.77 -0.89 14.62
CA GLY A 678 21.96 -1.05 13.16
C GLY A 678 22.91 -0.08 12.46
N SER A 679 23.55 0.86 13.17
CA SER A 679 24.44 1.82 12.53
C SER A 679 25.72 1.20 11.94
N PRO A 680 26.33 1.79 10.90
CA PRO A 680 27.59 1.30 10.28
C PRO A 680 28.80 1.25 11.25
N TRP A 681 28.78 2.04 12.30
CA TRP A 681 29.82 2.06 13.34
C TRP A 681 29.46 1.21 14.58
N SER A 682 28.35 0.46 14.50
CA SER A 682 27.99 -0.47 15.56
C SER A 682 28.99 -1.63 15.69
N THR A 683 29.22 -2.08 16.91
CA THR A 683 30.00 -3.30 17.20
C THR A 683 29.12 -4.51 17.48
N GLU A 684 27.79 -4.36 17.38
CA GLU A 684 26.86 -5.46 17.53
C GLU A 684 27.13 -6.54 16.44
N PRO A 685 27.24 -7.82 16.82
CA PRO A 685 27.65 -8.88 15.87
C PRO A 685 26.77 -8.98 14.63
N LYS A 686 25.46 -8.75 14.76
CA LYS A 686 24.52 -8.78 13.64
C LYS A 686 24.78 -7.63 12.66
N ALA A 687 24.93 -6.40 13.17
CA ALA A 687 25.26 -5.22 12.35
C ALA A 687 26.60 -5.39 11.64
N VAL A 688 27.63 -5.82 12.36
CA VAL A 688 28.97 -6.09 11.77
C VAL A 688 28.89 -7.13 10.65
N ARG A 689 28.15 -8.22 10.87
CA ARG A 689 27.93 -9.25 9.86
C ARG A 689 27.17 -8.70 8.64
N HIS A 690 26.11 -7.92 8.89
CA HIS A 690 25.28 -7.30 7.87
C HIS A 690 26.13 -6.45 6.91
N TYR A 691 26.90 -5.50 7.44
CA TYR A 691 27.77 -4.64 6.63
C TYR A 691 28.89 -5.38 5.92
N LYS A 692 29.49 -6.40 6.55
CA LYS A 692 30.51 -7.24 5.90
C LYS A 692 29.97 -8.04 4.72
N LEU A 693 28.72 -8.44 4.75
CA LEU A 693 28.04 -9.21 3.71
C LEU A 693 27.17 -8.33 2.80
N SER A 694 27.29 -7.02 2.92
CA SER A 694 26.65 -6.07 2.01
C SER A 694 27.07 -6.37 0.55
N PRO A 695 26.14 -6.28 -0.43
CA PRO A 695 26.39 -6.71 -1.82
C PRO A 695 27.63 -6.12 -2.47
N HIS A 696 27.99 -4.87 -2.14
CA HIS A 696 29.20 -4.22 -2.69
C HIS A 696 30.51 -4.95 -2.31
N ASN A 697 30.53 -5.71 -1.24
CA ASN A 697 31.66 -6.54 -0.83
C ASN A 697 31.71 -7.89 -1.57
N LEU A 698 30.68 -8.23 -2.33
CA LEU A 698 30.54 -9.49 -3.08
C LEU A 698 30.81 -9.34 -4.58
N VAL A 699 31.10 -8.14 -5.08
CA VAL A 699 31.21 -7.84 -6.51
C VAL A 699 32.31 -8.67 -7.22
N CYS A 700 33.35 -9.08 -6.51
CA CYS A 700 34.41 -9.93 -7.06
C CYS A 700 33.89 -11.30 -7.54
N ASN A 701 32.72 -11.74 -7.10
CA ASN A 701 32.05 -12.97 -7.50
C ASN A 701 31.06 -12.76 -8.64
N TRP A 702 30.79 -11.52 -9.05
CA TRP A 702 29.79 -11.21 -10.06
C TRP A 702 30.28 -11.62 -11.46
N HIS A 703 29.47 -12.37 -12.18
CA HIS A 703 29.76 -12.85 -13.54
C HIS A 703 28.53 -12.96 -14.43
N THR A 704 27.34 -12.92 -13.85
CA THR A 704 26.06 -13.11 -14.56
C THR A 704 25.48 -11.75 -15.02
N PRO A 705 24.92 -11.66 -16.24
CA PRO A 705 24.36 -10.43 -16.79
C PRO A 705 23.39 -9.70 -15.85
N LEU A 706 23.57 -8.41 -15.65
CA LEU A 706 22.83 -7.58 -14.70
C LEU A 706 22.24 -6.33 -15.36
N MET A 707 20.93 -6.14 -15.27
CA MET A 707 20.26 -4.86 -15.54
C MET A 707 19.95 -4.14 -14.24
N VAL A 708 20.29 -2.87 -14.19
CA VAL A 708 19.99 -1.95 -13.07
C VAL A 708 18.99 -0.92 -13.53
N ILE A 709 17.88 -0.75 -12.80
CA ILE A 709 16.83 0.23 -13.07
C ILE A 709 16.68 1.12 -11.83
N HIS A 710 16.55 2.45 -12.00
CA HIS A 710 16.38 3.36 -10.86
C HIS A 710 15.64 4.65 -11.22
N GLY A 711 14.88 5.20 -10.28
CA GLY A 711 14.33 6.55 -10.35
C GLY A 711 15.34 7.59 -9.85
N GLY A 712 15.43 8.73 -10.53
CA GLY A 712 16.38 9.79 -10.19
C GLY A 712 16.03 10.58 -8.93
N MET A 713 14.74 10.56 -8.55
CA MET A 713 14.19 11.24 -7.36
C MET A 713 13.87 10.25 -6.22
N ASP A 714 14.50 9.10 -6.22
CA ASP A 714 14.34 8.11 -5.16
C ASP A 714 15.16 8.50 -3.92
N TYR A 715 14.50 8.90 -2.83
CA TYR A 715 15.12 9.23 -1.55
C TYR A 715 14.99 8.10 -0.53
N ARG A 716 14.17 7.08 -0.82
CA ARG A 716 14.07 5.84 -0.07
C ARG A 716 15.32 4.99 -0.25
N VAL A 717 15.61 4.62 -1.49
CA VAL A 717 16.87 3.99 -1.91
C VAL A 717 17.53 4.91 -2.92
N PRO A 718 18.47 5.77 -2.50
CA PRO A 718 19.03 6.81 -3.37
C PRO A 718 19.64 6.27 -4.66
N VAL A 719 19.47 6.99 -5.77
CA VAL A 719 19.83 6.58 -7.14
C VAL A 719 21.31 6.18 -7.30
N ASP A 720 22.17 6.72 -6.48
CA ASP A 720 23.60 6.38 -6.45
C ASP A 720 23.88 4.93 -6.03
N GLN A 721 22.97 4.25 -5.32
CA GLN A 721 23.03 2.81 -5.07
C GLN A 721 23.03 2.03 -6.41
N GLY A 722 22.11 2.34 -7.29
CA GLY A 722 22.03 1.74 -8.62
C GLY A 722 23.22 2.11 -9.51
N MET A 723 23.65 3.40 -9.50
CA MET A 723 24.81 3.83 -10.27
C MET A 723 26.10 3.14 -9.81
N ALA A 724 26.28 2.98 -8.49
CA ALA A 724 27.44 2.29 -7.93
C ALA A 724 27.45 0.81 -8.32
N ALA A 725 26.31 0.11 -8.22
CA ALA A 725 26.19 -1.29 -8.64
C ALA A 725 26.52 -1.48 -10.12
N TYR A 726 25.98 -0.63 -10.99
CA TYR A 726 26.28 -0.65 -12.42
C TYR A 726 27.76 -0.40 -12.71
N ASN A 727 28.38 0.61 -12.10
CA ASN A 727 29.79 0.92 -12.28
C ASN A 727 30.67 -0.27 -11.86
N CYS A 728 30.37 -0.91 -10.72
CA CYS A 728 31.08 -2.09 -10.26
C CYS A 728 30.93 -3.26 -11.25
N ALA A 729 29.72 -3.54 -11.75
CA ALA A 729 29.50 -4.57 -12.76
C ALA A 729 30.33 -4.34 -14.03
N GLN A 730 30.37 -3.08 -14.52
CA GLN A 730 31.18 -2.69 -15.67
C GLN A 730 32.69 -2.88 -15.41
N MET A 731 33.18 -2.48 -14.25
CA MET A 731 34.61 -2.65 -13.86
C MET A 731 35.00 -4.14 -13.74
N MET A 732 34.05 -4.97 -13.33
CA MET A 732 34.25 -6.44 -13.26
C MET A 732 34.10 -7.15 -14.61
N GLY A 733 33.74 -6.42 -15.68
CA GLY A 733 33.52 -6.99 -17.01
C GLY A 733 32.21 -7.77 -17.14
N VAL A 734 31.26 -7.57 -16.21
CA VAL A 734 29.95 -8.20 -16.27
C VAL A 734 29.09 -7.51 -17.32
N PRO A 735 28.46 -8.24 -18.26
CA PRO A 735 27.48 -7.64 -19.17
C PRO A 735 26.39 -6.93 -18.36
N SER A 736 26.28 -5.61 -18.52
CA SER A 736 25.34 -4.87 -17.70
C SER A 736 24.71 -3.69 -18.43
N ARG A 737 23.51 -3.31 -18.00
CA ARG A 737 22.71 -2.20 -18.52
C ARG A 737 22.22 -1.35 -17.37
N LEU A 738 22.27 -0.02 -17.52
CA LEU A 738 21.68 0.96 -16.59
C LEU A 738 20.53 1.67 -17.28
N LEU A 739 19.36 1.67 -16.62
CA LEU A 739 18.15 2.39 -17.03
C LEU A 739 17.74 3.35 -15.91
N ILE A 740 17.90 4.66 -16.14
CA ILE A 740 17.53 5.71 -15.19
C ILE A 740 16.33 6.48 -15.70
N PHE A 741 15.35 6.71 -14.82
CA PHE A 741 14.22 7.61 -15.03
C PHE A 741 14.44 8.88 -14.17
N PRO A 742 14.97 9.96 -14.71
CA PRO A 742 15.43 11.11 -13.91
C PRO A 742 14.34 11.82 -13.11
N ASP A 743 13.09 11.69 -13.53
CA ASP A 743 11.91 12.36 -13.01
C ASP A 743 10.90 11.39 -12.34
N GLU A 744 11.35 10.20 -11.95
CA GLU A 744 10.61 9.21 -11.18
C GLU A 744 11.26 8.98 -9.82
N ASN A 745 10.44 8.54 -8.86
CA ASN A 745 10.86 8.21 -7.51
C ASN A 745 11.20 6.71 -7.35
N HIS A 746 10.97 6.13 -6.19
CA HIS A 746 11.14 4.70 -5.94
C HIS A 746 10.24 3.82 -6.81
N TRP A 747 9.17 4.39 -7.37
CA TRP A 747 8.22 3.75 -8.28
C TRP A 747 8.23 4.43 -9.64
N ILE A 748 8.24 3.64 -10.71
CA ILE A 748 8.10 4.17 -12.08
C ILE A 748 6.63 4.13 -12.45
N ILE A 749 5.95 5.28 -12.38
CA ILE A 749 4.48 5.36 -12.43
C ILE A 749 3.91 6.22 -13.55
N LYS A 750 4.69 7.16 -14.10
CA LYS A 750 4.22 7.93 -15.26
C LYS A 750 3.98 6.98 -16.44
N PRO A 751 2.86 7.06 -17.16
CA PRO A 751 2.45 6.03 -18.13
C PRO A 751 3.50 5.68 -19.20
N GLN A 752 4.16 6.68 -19.78
CA GLN A 752 5.19 6.42 -20.78
C GLN A 752 6.46 5.83 -20.17
N ASN A 753 6.83 6.24 -18.97
CA ASN A 753 7.96 5.66 -18.24
C ASN A 753 7.66 4.21 -17.84
N ALA A 754 6.45 3.92 -17.34
CA ALA A 754 6.01 2.56 -17.04
C ALA A 754 6.02 1.66 -18.28
N MET A 755 5.57 2.18 -19.43
CA MET A 755 5.65 1.48 -20.71
C MET A 755 7.09 1.18 -21.11
N MET A 756 7.97 2.17 -21.01
CA MET A 756 9.41 2.02 -21.30
C MET A 756 10.05 0.99 -20.37
N TRP A 757 9.71 1.04 -19.07
CA TRP A 757 10.19 0.08 -18.07
C TRP A 757 9.88 -1.35 -18.47
N HIS A 758 8.61 -1.65 -18.80
CA HIS A 758 8.20 -3.00 -19.21
C HIS A 758 8.90 -3.46 -20.49
N ARG A 759 9.01 -2.60 -21.49
CA ARG A 759 9.67 -2.95 -22.76
C ARG A 759 11.14 -3.26 -22.57
N GLU A 760 11.89 -2.47 -21.81
CA GLU A 760 13.31 -2.70 -21.54
C GLU A 760 13.54 -3.89 -20.59
N TYR A 761 12.61 -4.11 -19.63
CA TYR A 761 12.62 -5.27 -18.74
C TYR A 761 12.53 -6.59 -19.54
N PHE A 762 11.53 -6.74 -20.39
CA PHE A 762 11.39 -7.95 -21.20
C PHE A 762 12.47 -8.06 -22.29
N ARG A 763 12.89 -6.96 -22.90
CA ARG A 763 14.01 -6.96 -23.84
C ARG A 763 15.31 -7.50 -23.22
N TRP A 764 15.57 -7.19 -21.96
CA TRP A 764 16.72 -7.72 -21.23
C TRP A 764 16.57 -9.21 -20.97
N LEU A 765 15.43 -9.64 -20.44
CA LEU A 765 15.16 -11.05 -20.15
C LEU A 765 15.18 -11.89 -21.42
N ASP A 766 14.58 -11.43 -22.51
CA ASP A 766 14.57 -12.14 -23.80
C ASP A 766 16.00 -12.33 -24.35
N GLN A 767 16.86 -11.33 -24.20
CA GLN A 767 18.26 -11.41 -24.65
C GLN A 767 19.05 -12.52 -23.96
N TRP A 768 18.77 -12.79 -22.70
CA TRP A 768 19.59 -13.70 -21.89
C TRP A 768 18.91 -15.03 -21.57
N CYS A 769 17.59 -15.05 -21.55
CA CYS A 769 16.82 -16.23 -21.14
C CYS A 769 16.03 -16.93 -22.27
N LYS A 770 15.88 -16.31 -23.46
CA LYS A 770 15.27 -16.93 -24.65
C LYS A 770 16.26 -17.25 -25.75
#